data_a7ee04020ebad1cfccd37b30f85f1a3c
#
_entry.id   a7ee04020ebad1cfccd37b30f85f1a3c
#
_cell.length_a   1.000
_cell.length_b   1.000
_cell.length_c   1.000
_cell.angle_alpha   90.00
_cell.angle_beta   90.00
_cell.angle_gamma   90.00
#
_symmetry.space_group_name_H-M   'P 1'
#
loop_
_entity.id
_entity.type
_entity.pdbx_description
1 polymer ?
#
loop_
_entity_poly.entity_id
_entity_poly.type
_entity_poly.pdbx_seq_one_letter_code
_entity_poly.pdbx_strand_id
1 'polypeptide(L)'
;MTPGCARAAAIVAMQSQKTREILMSAAVSFPSYAARLCGSRTASDSARQSGQNSAMRVRVVLATILAFASLAGAQPLPGTKPLDFRGDPAAAMVEGIGRYLERIRPWYAARRNPDPNELRRLIGAIDRRVEPVVMELAGAVDQPPVLVSADSFEVLAVRWPVLEGVSGEGLYLRQFSGPRHLVIYLPETDREPEQCPEIFEFAAAGADVFVPLLLSSVHPPPPAPGGWAKQQSEREWVLRMAFPLGRHPIGLEVQQVLALVDWWKQKYPDRLVEIAGAGDGAWAAAFAAVLDPRIALVETGMLGIEPPSWRDQPLYRNIFGLSRFFGEQDIRALLRFRLGTAPRAMATPMRIPLRNAEARRLRFVRQIEEFLGRLARRSRRVRDELWANIRGSSPEEWRRAAAPLERRIREEMLGELPPETAAPEPRSRPLPPAPHFRGWEVMLQVRPEFFAWGVLLVPASLPEGRIPLVVVQHGLQGRPQDLFGQKPDSRAFAVYRNFAETLVREGWAVYLPQNLYTGDFRHLVRMAHPLGLTQYSFIREQYRVALDWLQTLPFIDAQRIGFYGLSYGGKTALRVPPFEPRFRAVVCAGDFNEWVGKLVSTEEPWSYMFTEEYDMLEWNLAHVASHAELAMLIAPRPFLVERGHRDGVGIDEWVLGEFARVRRFYDEMGIGNRTGIALFNGPHRVDGEEALRFLKKWLTEP
;
A
#
# COMPACT_ATOMS: atom_id res chain seq x y z
N MET A 1 -27.62 -5.73 -36.79
CA MET A 1 -27.80 -5.76 -35.33
C MET A 1 -27.98 -7.21 -34.89
N THR A 2 -26.97 -7.78 -34.27
CA THR A 2 -26.93 -9.18 -33.84
C THR A 2 -27.55 -9.36 -32.44
N PRO A 3 -28.15 -10.51 -32.10
CA PRO A 3 -28.94 -10.72 -30.87
C PRO A 3 -28.19 -10.61 -29.53
N GLY A 4 -26.90 -10.33 -29.53
CA GLY A 4 -26.07 -10.21 -28.31
C GLY A 4 -26.21 -8.89 -27.54
N CYS A 5 -26.52 -7.80 -28.21
CA CYS A 5 -26.63 -6.47 -27.54
C CYS A 5 -27.93 -6.27 -26.76
N ALA A 6 -28.98 -6.98 -27.08
CA ALA A 6 -30.28 -6.85 -26.37
C ALA A 6 -30.27 -7.54 -24.99
N ARG A 7 -29.45 -8.58 -24.79
CA ARG A 7 -29.32 -9.25 -23.46
C ARG A 7 -28.48 -8.49 -22.46
N ALA A 8 -27.46 -7.77 -22.89
CA ALA A 8 -26.62 -6.96 -21.99
C ALA A 8 -27.37 -5.73 -21.45
N ALA A 9 -28.21 -5.10 -22.26
CA ALA A 9 -29.05 -3.97 -21.86
C ALA A 9 -30.15 -4.37 -20.86
N ALA A 10 -30.71 -5.59 -21.00
CA ALA A 10 -31.73 -6.10 -20.08
C ALA A 10 -31.17 -6.44 -18.68
N ILE A 11 -29.92 -6.91 -18.58
CA ILE A 11 -29.28 -7.23 -17.29
C ILE A 11 -28.92 -5.94 -16.52
N VAL A 12 -28.49 -4.88 -17.21
CA VAL A 12 -28.21 -3.58 -16.58
C VAL A 12 -29.49 -2.89 -16.11
N ALA A 13 -30.59 -3.02 -16.85
CA ALA A 13 -31.89 -2.48 -16.47
C ALA A 13 -32.50 -3.19 -15.24
N MET A 14 -32.36 -4.50 -15.13
CA MET A 14 -32.83 -5.28 -13.98
C MET A 14 -32.03 -5.01 -12.68
N GLN A 15 -30.74 -4.72 -12.78
CA GLN A 15 -29.94 -4.34 -11.61
C GLN A 15 -30.28 -2.94 -11.09
N SER A 16 -30.65 -1.99 -11.95
CA SER A 16 -31.04 -0.65 -11.56
C SER A 16 -32.43 -0.61 -10.88
N GLN A 17 -33.32 -1.50 -11.25
CA GLN A 17 -34.66 -1.58 -10.69
C GLN A 17 -34.66 -2.21 -9.27
N LYS A 18 -33.84 -3.24 -9.06
CA LYS A 18 -33.66 -3.86 -7.74
C LYS A 18 -33.01 -2.92 -6.69
N THR A 19 -32.13 -2.04 -7.15
CA THR A 19 -31.49 -1.04 -6.28
C THR A 19 -32.47 0.09 -5.89
N ARG A 20 -33.43 0.43 -6.75
CA ARG A 20 -34.47 1.41 -6.45
C ARG A 20 -35.52 0.87 -5.49
N GLU A 21 -35.90 -0.40 -5.56
CA GLU A 21 -36.86 -1.01 -4.65
C GLU A 21 -36.29 -1.17 -3.23
N ILE A 22 -35.00 -1.40 -3.07
CA ILE A 22 -34.32 -1.46 -1.77
C ILE A 22 -34.25 -0.06 -1.10
N LEU A 23 -34.14 1.00 -1.89
CA LEU A 23 -34.10 2.39 -1.38
C LEU A 23 -35.49 2.95 -1.03
N MET A 24 -36.54 2.42 -1.61
CA MET A 24 -37.93 2.85 -1.27
C MET A 24 -38.55 2.12 -0.08
N SER A 25 -38.02 0.94 0.28
CA SER A 25 -38.51 0.18 1.45
C SER A 25 -37.98 0.71 2.80
N ALA A 26 -36.99 1.60 2.80
CA ALA A 26 -36.40 2.16 4.03
C ALA A 26 -37.01 3.48 4.50
N ALA A 27 -38.03 4.01 3.82
CA ALA A 27 -38.58 5.36 4.07
C ALA A 27 -39.99 5.42 4.72
N VAL A 28 -40.54 4.29 5.14
CA VAL A 28 -41.88 4.30 5.81
C VAL A 28 -41.81 3.49 7.10
N SER A 29 -41.64 4.12 8.22
CA SER A 29 -42.25 3.78 9.52
C SER A 29 -41.64 4.60 10.67
N PHE A 30 -42.19 5.76 10.94
CA PHE A 30 -42.25 6.34 12.27
C PHE A 30 -43.63 7.01 12.42
N PRO A 31 -44.51 6.53 13.31
CA PRO A 31 -45.69 7.30 13.69
C PRO A 31 -45.38 8.20 14.88
N SER A 32 -45.70 9.45 14.69
CA SER A 32 -45.84 10.51 15.69
C SER A 32 -46.78 10.15 16.83
N TYR A 33 -46.32 10.30 18.07
CA TYR A 33 -47.17 10.33 19.27
C TYR A 33 -47.04 11.70 19.94
N ALA A 34 -47.89 12.62 19.54
CA ALA A 34 -48.19 13.83 20.30
C ALA A 34 -49.53 14.37 19.81
N ALA A 35 -50.52 14.25 20.61
CA ALA A 35 -51.71 15.04 20.74
C ALA A 35 -52.97 14.18 21.03
N ARG A 36 -53.31 14.11 22.30
CA ARG A 36 -54.74 14.16 22.80
C ARG A 36 -54.77 14.04 24.31
N LEU A 37 -54.84 15.14 24.97
CA LEU A 37 -55.47 15.27 26.31
C LEU A 37 -56.06 16.67 26.40
N CYS A 38 -57.30 16.76 26.06
CA CYS A 38 -58.16 17.82 26.54
C CYS A 38 -59.59 17.29 26.52
N GLY A 39 -60.26 17.28 27.68
CA GLY A 39 -61.74 17.20 27.74
C GLY A 39 -62.33 16.28 28.81
N SER A 40 -62.80 16.94 29.81
CA SER A 40 -64.02 16.80 30.61
C SER A 40 -63.95 16.07 31.94
N ARG A 41 -64.41 16.85 32.92
CA ARG A 41 -64.69 16.58 34.35
C ARG A 41 -65.85 15.61 34.59
N THR A 42 -65.75 14.81 35.68
CA THR A 42 -66.78 14.84 36.74
C THR A 42 -66.17 14.22 38.01
N ALA A 43 -66.69 14.72 39.16
CA ALA A 43 -66.20 14.48 40.50
C ALA A 43 -66.76 13.16 41.09
N SER A 44 -65.94 12.47 41.86
CA SER A 44 -66.18 11.85 43.17
C SER A 44 -65.10 10.84 43.51
N ASP A 45 -64.35 11.07 44.60
CA ASP A 45 -63.95 10.13 45.62
C ASP A 45 -62.69 10.56 46.35
N SER A 46 -62.91 11.16 47.50
CA SER A 46 -61.85 11.65 48.38
C SER A 46 -61.50 10.65 49.49
N ALA A 47 -61.09 9.41 49.14
CA ALA A 47 -60.64 8.45 50.17
C ALA A 47 -59.55 7.44 49.75
N ARG A 48 -58.83 7.64 48.62
CA ARG A 48 -57.72 6.77 48.21
C ARG A 48 -56.43 7.48 47.90
N GLN A 49 -56.28 8.75 48.29
CA GLN A 49 -55.14 9.58 47.88
C GLN A 49 -53.89 9.50 48.78
N SER A 50 -53.86 8.84 49.96
CA SER A 50 -52.70 8.79 50.82
C SER A 50 -51.74 7.65 50.48
N GLY A 51 -52.21 6.53 49.88
CA GLY A 51 -51.34 5.39 49.48
C GLY A 51 -50.65 5.53 48.13
N GLN A 52 -51.26 6.23 47.17
CA GLN A 52 -50.71 6.41 45.83
C GLN A 52 -49.60 7.46 45.77
N ASN A 53 -49.66 8.49 46.64
CA ASN A 53 -48.59 9.49 46.71
C ASN A 53 -47.28 8.96 47.33
N SER A 54 -47.32 7.98 48.21
CA SER A 54 -46.15 7.35 48.78
C SER A 54 -45.46 6.42 47.74
N ALA A 55 -46.27 5.61 46.99
CA ALA A 55 -45.75 4.74 45.93
C ALA A 55 -45.20 5.53 44.72
N MET A 56 -45.82 6.69 44.41
CA MET A 56 -45.33 7.57 43.34
C MET A 56 -44.05 8.32 43.74
N ARG A 57 -43.94 8.74 45.01
CA ARG A 57 -42.68 9.32 45.54
C ARG A 57 -41.53 8.31 45.59
N VAL A 58 -41.78 7.07 45.97
CA VAL A 58 -40.80 5.99 45.93
C VAL A 58 -40.40 5.65 44.49
N ARG A 59 -41.34 5.61 43.54
CA ARG A 59 -41.04 5.40 42.12
C ARG A 59 -40.28 6.57 41.49
N VAL A 60 -40.58 7.81 41.87
CA VAL A 60 -39.83 8.98 41.39
C VAL A 60 -38.43 9.00 42.02
N VAL A 61 -38.27 8.69 43.30
CA VAL A 61 -36.96 8.59 43.96
C VAL A 61 -36.15 7.42 43.39
N LEU A 62 -36.77 6.24 43.15
CA LEU A 62 -36.09 5.13 42.48
C LEU A 62 -35.75 5.47 41.00
N ALA A 63 -36.63 6.13 40.27
CA ALA A 63 -36.34 6.60 38.92
C ALA A 63 -35.26 7.69 38.89
N THR A 64 -35.23 8.57 39.91
CA THR A 64 -34.16 9.56 40.04
C THR A 64 -32.85 8.93 40.49
N ILE A 65 -32.87 7.93 41.38
CA ILE A 65 -31.67 7.16 41.76
C ILE A 65 -31.18 6.31 40.59
N LEU A 66 -32.06 5.69 39.82
CA LEU A 66 -31.71 4.98 38.58
C LEU A 66 -31.23 5.93 37.49
N ALA A 67 -31.76 7.14 37.36
CA ALA A 67 -31.27 8.17 36.46
C ALA A 67 -29.91 8.71 36.91
N PHE A 68 -29.66 8.88 38.22
CA PHE A 68 -28.36 9.25 38.76
C PHE A 68 -27.35 8.09 38.68
N ALA A 69 -27.78 6.83 38.84
CA ALA A 69 -26.93 5.66 38.60
C ALA A 69 -26.60 5.50 37.11
N SER A 70 -27.50 5.87 36.19
CA SER A 70 -27.25 5.90 34.75
C SER A 70 -26.33 7.05 34.34
N LEU A 71 -26.35 8.18 35.07
CA LEU A 71 -25.42 9.30 34.88
C LEU A 71 -24.01 9.00 35.42
N ALA A 72 -23.86 8.10 36.38
CA ALA A 72 -22.56 7.66 36.88
C ALA A 72 -21.78 6.78 35.87
N GLY A 73 -22.47 6.23 34.85
CA GLY A 73 -21.86 5.47 33.73
C GLY A 73 -21.38 6.32 32.56
N ALA A 74 -21.63 7.61 32.55
CA ALA A 74 -21.41 8.50 31.39
C ALA A 74 -20.19 9.42 31.54
N GLN A 75 -19.17 9.03 32.35
CA GLN A 75 -17.98 9.86 32.54
C GLN A 75 -16.82 9.45 31.63
N PRO A 76 -16.03 10.43 31.17
CA PRO A 76 -14.76 10.13 30.52
C PRO A 76 -13.88 9.21 31.37
N LEU A 77 -12.97 8.48 30.73
CA LEU A 77 -11.97 7.68 31.43
C LEU A 77 -11.14 8.61 32.36
N PRO A 78 -10.91 8.25 33.62
CA PRO A 78 -10.11 9.07 34.53
C PRO A 78 -8.76 9.43 33.93
N GLY A 79 -8.36 10.69 34.04
CA GLY A 79 -7.12 11.22 33.46
C GLY A 79 -7.25 11.65 31.97
N THR A 80 -8.47 11.60 31.38
CA THR A 80 -8.71 12.09 30.02
C THR A 80 -9.68 13.28 30.01
N LYS A 81 -9.58 14.13 28.97
CA LYS A 81 -10.59 15.17 28.69
C LYS A 81 -11.81 14.53 27.99
N PRO A 82 -13.01 15.13 28.08
CA PRO A 82 -14.14 14.70 27.29
C PRO A 82 -13.84 14.71 25.78
N LEU A 83 -14.26 13.66 25.07
CA LEU A 83 -14.19 13.59 23.61
C LEU A 83 -15.48 14.19 23.02
N ASP A 84 -15.44 15.46 22.68
CA ASP A 84 -16.49 16.16 21.90
C ASP A 84 -16.03 16.22 20.44
N PHE A 85 -16.16 15.12 19.72
CA PHE A 85 -15.84 15.01 18.30
C PHE A 85 -17.11 14.69 17.51
N ARG A 86 -17.43 15.52 16.52
CA ARG A 86 -18.56 15.35 15.62
C ARG A 86 -18.11 14.85 14.26
N GLY A 87 -18.83 13.92 13.65
CA GLY A 87 -18.49 13.29 12.40
C GLY A 87 -17.78 11.93 12.55
N ASP A 88 -17.20 11.43 11.48
CA ASP A 88 -16.47 10.16 11.47
C ASP A 88 -14.99 10.36 11.85
N PRO A 89 -14.54 9.90 13.03
CA PRO A 89 -13.14 10.06 13.44
C PRO A 89 -12.17 9.35 12.51
N ALA A 90 -12.56 8.22 11.91
CA ALA A 90 -11.71 7.47 11.02
C ALA A 90 -11.43 8.23 9.71
N ALA A 91 -12.45 8.85 9.11
CA ALA A 91 -12.28 9.71 7.95
C ALA A 91 -11.42 10.95 8.29
N ALA A 92 -11.69 11.59 9.42
CA ALA A 92 -10.94 12.76 9.89
C ALA A 92 -9.45 12.44 10.14
N MET A 93 -9.15 11.23 10.61
CA MET A 93 -7.78 10.74 10.81
C MET A 93 -7.03 10.64 9.46
N VAL A 94 -7.68 10.08 8.43
CA VAL A 94 -7.13 9.96 7.07
C VAL A 94 -6.87 11.34 6.46
N GLU A 95 -7.84 12.25 6.53
CA GLU A 95 -7.68 13.62 6.03
C GLU A 95 -6.63 14.40 6.82
N GLY A 96 -6.51 14.16 8.11
CA GLY A 96 -5.47 14.74 8.95
C GLY A 96 -4.06 14.33 8.51
N ILE A 97 -3.86 13.07 8.18
CA ILE A 97 -2.59 12.58 7.64
C ILE A 97 -2.30 13.22 6.28
N GLY A 98 -3.32 13.41 5.43
CA GLY A 98 -3.15 14.13 4.16
C GLY A 98 -2.60 15.55 4.38
N ARG A 99 -3.19 16.31 5.33
CA ARG A 99 -2.69 17.65 5.69
C ARG A 99 -1.27 17.63 6.27
N TYR A 100 -0.96 16.65 7.09
CA TYR A 100 0.40 16.45 7.60
C TYR A 100 1.40 16.21 6.48
N LEU A 101 1.09 15.35 5.52
CA LEU A 101 1.96 15.08 4.36
C LEU A 101 2.25 16.36 3.56
N GLU A 102 1.26 17.23 3.32
CA GLU A 102 1.49 18.51 2.67
C GLU A 102 2.42 19.43 3.50
N ARG A 103 2.23 19.47 4.83
CA ARG A 103 3.07 20.28 5.71
C ARG A 103 4.53 19.86 5.74
N ILE A 104 4.83 18.55 5.66
CA ILE A 104 6.21 18.05 5.75
C ILE A 104 6.97 18.07 4.42
N ARG A 105 6.32 18.27 3.27
CA ARG A 105 7.00 18.37 1.95
C ARG A 105 8.17 19.35 1.95
N PRO A 106 8.02 20.62 2.41
CA PRO A 106 9.13 21.56 2.48
C PRO A 106 10.28 21.10 3.39
N TRP A 107 9.98 20.35 4.44
CA TRP A 107 11.00 19.80 5.32
C TRP A 107 11.93 18.82 4.61
N TYR A 108 11.37 17.95 3.74
CA TYR A 108 12.15 17.06 2.89
C TYR A 108 12.90 17.83 1.81
N ALA A 109 12.22 18.77 1.13
CA ALA A 109 12.82 19.58 0.09
C ALA A 109 14.08 20.35 0.57
N ALA A 110 14.04 20.89 1.77
CA ALA A 110 15.19 21.61 2.37
C ALA A 110 16.40 20.70 2.73
N ARG A 111 16.25 19.37 2.68
CA ARG A 111 17.26 18.39 3.05
C ARG A 111 17.73 17.52 1.89
N ARG A 112 17.37 17.87 0.68
CA ARG A 112 17.78 17.13 -0.51
C ARG A 112 19.29 17.16 -0.69
N ASN A 113 19.81 16.04 -1.12
CA ASN A 113 21.19 15.87 -1.55
C ASN A 113 21.20 14.98 -2.81
N PRO A 114 21.04 15.59 -3.99
CA PRO A 114 20.87 14.86 -5.24
C PRO A 114 22.14 14.13 -5.65
N ASP A 115 22.08 12.79 -5.69
CA ASP A 115 23.15 11.90 -6.14
C ASP A 115 22.64 11.02 -7.30
N PRO A 116 23.30 11.00 -8.48
CA PRO A 116 22.92 10.13 -9.59
C PRO A 116 22.82 8.64 -9.22
N ASN A 117 23.65 8.14 -8.30
CA ASN A 117 23.57 6.75 -7.84
C ASN A 117 22.29 6.49 -7.05
N GLU A 118 21.87 7.46 -6.25
CA GLU A 118 20.58 7.39 -5.55
C GLU A 118 19.41 7.42 -6.53
N LEU A 119 19.46 8.27 -7.56
CA LEU A 119 18.46 8.25 -8.62
C LEU A 119 18.37 6.86 -9.28
N ARG A 120 19.52 6.26 -9.63
CA ARG A 120 19.60 4.91 -10.20
C ARG A 120 18.89 3.87 -9.32
N ARG A 121 19.12 3.94 -8.01
CA ARG A 121 18.49 3.06 -7.01
C ARG A 121 16.98 3.27 -6.91
N LEU A 122 16.53 4.53 -6.86
CA LEU A 122 15.11 4.89 -6.70
C LEU A 122 14.26 4.49 -7.90
N ILE A 123 14.79 4.60 -9.13
CA ILE A 123 14.08 4.16 -10.33
C ILE A 123 14.32 2.68 -10.65
N GLY A 124 15.18 1.99 -9.89
CA GLY A 124 15.51 0.58 -10.10
C GLY A 124 16.24 0.29 -11.41
N ALA A 125 17.03 1.23 -11.96
CA ALA A 125 17.86 1.05 -13.15
C ALA A 125 19.21 0.38 -12.80
N ILE A 126 19.15 -0.77 -12.10
CA ILE A 126 20.30 -1.42 -11.46
C ILE A 126 20.68 -2.77 -12.08
N ASP A 127 19.89 -3.27 -13.02
CA ASP A 127 20.15 -4.55 -13.66
C ASP A 127 21.24 -4.43 -14.71
N ARG A 128 22.00 -5.51 -14.88
CA ARG A 128 23.07 -5.56 -15.90
C ARG A 128 22.46 -5.60 -17.30
N ARG A 129 22.78 -4.62 -18.13
CA ARG A 129 22.41 -4.60 -19.54
C ARG A 129 23.18 -5.63 -20.33
N VAL A 130 22.60 -6.07 -21.45
CA VAL A 130 23.25 -7.00 -22.39
C VAL A 130 24.37 -6.29 -23.15
N GLU A 131 25.53 -6.89 -23.21
CA GLU A 131 26.70 -6.42 -23.95
C GLU A 131 27.33 -7.56 -24.74
N PRO A 132 27.72 -7.34 -26.03
CA PRO A 132 27.51 -6.15 -26.85
C PRO A 132 26.02 -6.01 -27.25
N VAL A 133 25.58 -4.77 -27.49
CA VAL A 133 24.22 -4.52 -28.03
C VAL A 133 24.25 -4.74 -29.54
N VAL A 134 23.45 -5.69 -30.01
CA VAL A 134 23.29 -5.99 -31.44
C VAL A 134 21.91 -5.53 -31.91
N MET A 135 21.88 -4.61 -32.90
CA MET A 135 20.66 -4.12 -33.48
C MET A 135 20.10 -5.14 -34.50
N GLU A 136 18.83 -5.50 -34.36
CA GLU A 136 18.12 -6.38 -35.26
C GLU A 136 17.06 -5.61 -36.04
N LEU A 137 16.85 -5.97 -37.31
CA LEU A 137 15.73 -5.47 -38.10
C LEU A 137 14.47 -6.27 -37.74
N ALA A 138 13.43 -5.57 -37.32
CA ALA A 138 12.15 -6.19 -36.92
C ALA A 138 11.23 -6.32 -38.14
N GLY A 139 11.42 -7.39 -38.91
CA GLY A 139 10.63 -7.68 -40.11
C GLY A 139 10.17 -9.14 -40.18
N ALA A 140 9.23 -9.40 -41.12
CA ALA A 140 8.77 -10.73 -41.54
C ALA A 140 8.68 -10.75 -43.05
N VAL A 141 8.41 -11.95 -43.66
CA VAL A 141 8.36 -12.11 -45.09
C VAL A 141 7.34 -11.19 -45.80
N ASP A 142 6.18 -11.01 -45.16
CA ASP A 142 5.08 -10.13 -45.61
C ASP A 142 5.16 -8.71 -45.00
N GLN A 143 6.14 -8.44 -44.14
CA GLN A 143 6.28 -7.18 -43.42
C GLN A 143 7.77 -6.75 -43.38
N PRO A 144 8.29 -6.15 -44.47
CA PRO A 144 9.66 -5.73 -44.53
C PRO A 144 9.98 -4.71 -43.41
N PRO A 145 11.20 -4.72 -42.85
CA PRO A 145 11.60 -3.82 -41.78
C PRO A 145 11.70 -2.36 -42.22
N VAL A 146 11.83 -2.08 -43.53
CA VAL A 146 11.80 -0.73 -44.10
C VAL A 146 10.34 -0.27 -44.17
N LEU A 147 9.99 0.75 -43.38
CA LEU A 147 8.64 1.31 -43.30
C LEU A 147 8.47 2.51 -44.22
N VAL A 148 9.51 3.32 -44.38
CA VAL A 148 9.56 4.49 -45.24
C VAL A 148 10.93 4.53 -45.88
N SER A 149 11.01 4.87 -47.17
CA SER A 149 12.24 5.16 -47.88
C SER A 149 12.11 6.51 -48.59
N ALA A 150 13.03 7.42 -48.34
CA ALA A 150 13.12 8.74 -48.95
C ALA A 150 14.50 8.89 -49.64
N ASP A 151 14.77 10.03 -50.30
CA ASP A 151 16.02 10.23 -51.03
C ASP A 151 17.26 10.25 -50.12
N SER A 152 17.13 10.75 -48.89
CA SER A 152 18.25 10.93 -47.94
C SER A 152 18.26 10.01 -46.74
N PHE A 153 17.13 9.33 -46.44
CA PHE A 153 17.01 8.48 -45.26
C PHE A 153 16.00 7.35 -45.47
N GLU A 154 16.02 6.40 -44.55
CA GLU A 154 14.99 5.37 -44.40
C GLU A 154 14.53 5.25 -42.97
N VAL A 155 13.27 4.82 -42.74
CA VAL A 155 12.72 4.49 -41.43
C VAL A 155 12.59 2.98 -41.30
N LEU A 156 13.26 2.44 -40.31
CA LEU A 156 13.36 1.00 -40.05
C LEU A 156 12.63 0.63 -38.75
N ALA A 157 11.90 -0.47 -38.77
CA ALA A 157 11.47 -1.12 -37.53
C ALA A 157 12.65 -1.94 -36.98
N VAL A 158 13.01 -1.70 -35.72
CA VAL A 158 14.21 -2.28 -35.10
C VAL A 158 13.92 -2.85 -33.71
N ARG A 159 14.80 -3.79 -33.32
CA ARG A 159 14.85 -4.38 -31.98
C ARG A 159 16.29 -4.44 -31.49
N TRP A 160 16.48 -4.28 -30.17
CA TRP A 160 17.79 -4.40 -29.55
C TRP A 160 17.70 -5.04 -28.16
N PRO A 161 18.68 -5.85 -27.73
CA PRO A 161 18.70 -6.42 -26.40
C PRO A 161 18.95 -5.32 -25.35
N VAL A 162 18.22 -5.39 -24.24
CA VAL A 162 18.34 -4.45 -23.11
C VAL A 162 18.81 -5.18 -21.86
N LEU A 163 17.99 -6.12 -21.38
CA LEU A 163 18.26 -6.98 -20.24
C LEU A 163 18.13 -8.44 -20.68
N GLU A 164 18.53 -9.38 -19.84
CA GLU A 164 18.34 -10.81 -20.10
C GLU A 164 16.87 -11.12 -20.40
N GLY A 165 16.54 -11.43 -21.64
CA GLY A 165 15.19 -11.74 -22.10
C GLY A 165 14.26 -10.53 -22.25
N VAL A 166 14.77 -9.30 -22.19
CA VAL A 166 14.03 -8.07 -22.49
C VAL A 166 14.69 -7.34 -23.63
N SER A 167 13.93 -7.06 -24.67
CA SER A 167 14.35 -6.28 -25.83
C SER A 167 13.63 -4.94 -25.88
N GLY A 168 14.34 -3.89 -26.24
CA GLY A 168 13.75 -2.66 -26.74
C GLY A 168 13.28 -2.85 -28.18
N GLU A 169 12.16 -2.23 -28.53
CA GLU A 169 11.66 -2.18 -29.90
C GLU A 169 11.25 -0.74 -30.25
N GLY A 170 11.28 -0.39 -31.52
CA GLY A 170 10.89 0.94 -31.96
C GLY A 170 11.30 1.24 -33.40
N LEU A 171 11.43 2.53 -33.71
CA LEU A 171 11.85 3.04 -35.01
C LEU A 171 13.29 3.52 -34.97
N TYR A 172 13.98 3.29 -36.08
CA TYR A 172 15.29 3.87 -36.39
C TYR A 172 15.24 4.58 -37.73
N LEU A 173 15.29 5.91 -37.73
CA LEU A 173 15.49 6.70 -38.93
C LEU A 173 16.97 6.83 -39.17
N ARG A 174 17.45 6.29 -40.30
CA ARG A 174 18.87 6.20 -40.68
C ARG A 174 19.18 7.05 -41.88
N GLN A 175 20.17 7.92 -41.78
CA GLN A 175 20.69 8.74 -42.89
C GLN A 175 21.55 7.91 -43.84
N PHE A 176 21.39 8.07 -45.17
CA PHE A 176 22.22 7.36 -46.15
C PHE A 176 23.63 7.97 -46.24
N SER A 177 23.79 9.27 -46.05
CA SER A 177 25.08 9.97 -46.04
C SER A 177 25.93 9.75 -44.78
N GLY A 178 25.41 8.93 -43.84
CA GLY A 178 25.93 8.78 -42.47
C GLY A 178 25.48 9.89 -41.53
N PRO A 179 25.30 9.55 -40.25
CA PRO A 179 24.76 10.48 -39.27
C PRO A 179 25.76 11.54 -38.83
N ARG A 180 25.29 12.75 -38.59
CA ARG A 180 26.05 13.80 -37.89
C ARG A 180 26.09 13.52 -36.39
N HIS A 181 24.94 13.14 -35.82
CA HIS A 181 24.73 12.81 -34.42
C HIS A 181 23.51 11.87 -34.28
N LEU A 182 23.27 11.36 -33.08
CA LEU A 182 22.07 10.60 -32.73
C LEU A 182 21.10 11.47 -31.95
N VAL A 183 19.80 11.40 -32.27
CA VAL A 183 18.72 11.84 -31.41
C VAL A 183 17.89 10.63 -30.95
N ILE A 184 17.71 10.46 -29.65
CA ILE A 184 16.74 9.51 -29.07
C ILE A 184 15.51 10.32 -28.66
N TYR A 185 14.40 10.13 -29.35
CA TYR A 185 13.14 10.82 -29.09
C TYR A 185 12.19 9.92 -28.30
N LEU A 186 11.81 10.34 -27.06
CA LEU A 186 10.91 9.63 -26.17
C LEU A 186 9.54 10.33 -26.16
N PRO A 187 8.52 9.76 -26.83
CA PRO A 187 7.20 10.39 -26.90
C PRO A 187 6.44 10.27 -25.57
N GLU A 188 5.26 10.87 -25.52
CA GLU A 188 4.27 10.58 -24.48
C GLU A 188 3.86 9.11 -24.53
N THR A 189 3.52 8.54 -23.39
CA THR A 189 3.27 7.09 -23.23
C THR A 189 1.93 6.60 -23.78
N ASP A 190 1.12 7.50 -24.30
CA ASP A 190 -0.12 7.20 -25.06
C ASP A 190 0.09 7.15 -26.59
N ARG A 191 1.31 7.46 -27.08
CA ARG A 191 1.66 7.51 -28.51
C ARG A 191 2.49 6.31 -28.94
N GLU A 192 2.17 5.78 -30.11
CA GLU A 192 3.04 4.81 -30.79
C GLU A 192 4.22 5.52 -31.46
N PRO A 193 5.40 4.86 -31.61
CA PRO A 193 6.55 5.44 -32.30
C PRO A 193 6.23 5.99 -33.70
N GLU A 194 5.34 5.33 -34.45
CA GLU A 194 4.89 5.72 -35.78
C GLU A 194 4.04 6.99 -35.82
N GLN A 195 3.59 7.45 -34.66
CA GLN A 195 2.76 8.66 -34.50
C GLN A 195 3.59 9.89 -34.12
N CYS A 196 4.89 9.86 -34.32
CA CYS A 196 5.85 10.92 -33.93
C CYS A 196 6.40 11.66 -35.18
N PRO A 197 5.67 12.61 -35.76
CA PRO A 197 6.12 13.35 -36.95
C PRO A 197 7.37 14.25 -36.67
N GLU A 198 7.63 14.58 -35.42
CA GLU A 198 8.76 15.38 -34.97
C GLU A 198 10.13 14.79 -35.39
N ILE A 199 10.21 13.48 -35.61
CA ILE A 199 11.44 12.80 -36.01
C ILE A 199 11.98 13.30 -37.35
N PHE A 200 11.10 13.76 -38.26
CA PHE A 200 11.50 14.26 -39.58
C PHE A 200 12.24 15.61 -39.49
N GLU A 201 11.93 16.42 -38.49
CA GLU A 201 12.62 17.69 -38.27
C GLU A 201 14.08 17.46 -37.80
N PHE A 202 14.32 16.46 -36.95
CA PHE A 202 15.67 16.06 -36.56
C PHE A 202 16.44 15.43 -37.73
N ALA A 203 15.75 14.60 -38.52
CA ALA A 203 16.33 13.99 -39.69
C ALA A 203 16.74 15.02 -40.75
N ALA A 204 15.92 16.05 -41.01
CA ALA A 204 16.23 17.13 -41.91
C ALA A 204 17.44 17.94 -41.44
N ALA A 205 17.75 17.98 -40.15
CA ALA A 205 18.97 18.56 -39.60
C ALA A 205 20.19 17.61 -39.69
N GLY A 206 20.02 16.37 -40.23
CA GLY A 206 21.08 15.40 -40.46
C GLY A 206 21.34 14.44 -39.30
N ALA A 207 20.39 14.30 -38.38
CA ALA A 207 20.45 13.32 -37.30
C ALA A 207 19.99 11.94 -37.77
N ASP A 208 20.57 10.88 -37.20
CA ASP A 208 19.89 9.61 -37.06
C ASP A 208 18.93 9.71 -35.85
N VAL A 209 17.74 9.09 -35.93
CA VAL A 209 16.74 9.23 -34.90
C VAL A 209 16.22 7.87 -34.44
N PHE A 210 16.24 7.61 -33.13
CA PHE A 210 15.53 6.48 -32.51
C PHE A 210 14.26 6.94 -31.81
N VAL A 211 13.18 6.16 -31.97
CA VAL A 211 11.93 6.33 -31.21
C VAL A 211 11.60 4.99 -30.56
N PRO A 212 11.98 4.76 -29.30
CA PRO A 212 11.67 3.54 -28.60
C PRO A 212 10.17 3.45 -28.27
N LEU A 213 9.63 2.23 -28.25
CA LEU A 213 8.34 1.92 -27.68
C LEU A 213 8.41 2.05 -26.17
N LEU A 214 7.52 2.84 -25.56
CA LEU A 214 7.39 2.97 -24.12
C LEU A 214 6.18 2.18 -23.61
N LEU A 215 6.18 1.85 -22.32
CA LEU A 215 5.00 1.25 -21.66
C LEU A 215 3.83 2.23 -21.71
N SER A 216 2.67 1.76 -22.15
CA SER A 216 1.51 2.63 -22.37
C SER A 216 0.83 3.02 -21.07
N SER A 217 0.42 4.28 -20.98
CA SER A 217 -0.46 4.80 -19.94
C SER A 217 -1.96 4.57 -20.21
N VAL A 218 -2.33 4.15 -21.41
CA VAL A 218 -3.73 4.01 -21.85
C VAL A 218 -4.10 2.58 -22.30
N HIS A 219 -3.18 1.82 -22.88
CA HIS A 219 -3.45 0.44 -23.28
C HIS A 219 -3.56 -0.48 -22.06
N PRO A 220 -4.54 -1.43 -22.07
CA PRO A 220 -4.67 -2.42 -21.01
C PRO A 220 -3.50 -3.42 -21.05
N PRO A 221 -3.14 -4.01 -19.89
CA PRO A 221 -2.14 -5.07 -19.85
C PRO A 221 -2.64 -6.35 -20.57
N PRO A 222 -1.71 -7.26 -20.91
CA PRO A 222 -2.08 -8.57 -21.44
C PRO A 222 -3.00 -9.33 -20.48
N PRO A 223 -3.89 -10.20 -21.00
CA PRO A 223 -4.65 -11.13 -20.17
C PRO A 223 -3.72 -12.01 -19.32
N ALA A 224 -4.07 -12.19 -18.04
CA ALA A 224 -3.31 -13.02 -17.13
C ALA A 224 -4.16 -14.20 -16.63
N PRO A 225 -3.56 -15.39 -16.35
CA PRO A 225 -4.30 -16.56 -15.89
C PRO A 225 -5.09 -16.34 -14.60
N GLY A 226 -4.60 -15.54 -13.66
CA GLY A 226 -5.25 -15.22 -12.38
C GLY A 226 -6.44 -14.26 -12.50
N GLY A 227 -6.65 -13.63 -13.66
CA GLY A 227 -7.78 -12.73 -13.90
C GLY A 227 -7.44 -11.52 -14.76
N TRP A 228 -8.37 -10.56 -14.77
CA TRP A 228 -8.20 -9.29 -15.47
C TRP A 228 -7.86 -8.17 -14.46
N ALA A 229 -6.84 -7.40 -14.79
CA ALA A 229 -6.53 -6.16 -14.10
C ALA A 229 -7.57 -5.10 -14.48
N LYS A 230 -8.57 -4.90 -13.64
CA LYS A 230 -9.59 -3.87 -13.88
C LYS A 230 -8.95 -2.48 -13.93
N GLN A 231 -9.22 -1.76 -15.02
CA GLN A 231 -8.85 -0.35 -15.18
C GLN A 231 -7.35 -0.04 -15.01
N GLN A 232 -6.47 -1.00 -15.25
CA GLN A 232 -5.03 -0.79 -15.23
C GLN A 232 -4.49 -0.60 -16.66
N SER A 233 -3.52 0.30 -16.80
CA SER A 233 -2.70 0.39 -18.01
C SER A 233 -1.51 -0.57 -17.94
N GLU A 234 -0.83 -0.80 -19.08
CA GLU A 234 0.43 -1.55 -19.13
C GLU A 234 1.44 -1.02 -18.11
N ARG A 235 1.55 0.32 -18.03
CA ARG A 235 2.47 1.01 -17.14
C ARG A 235 2.17 0.77 -15.67
N GLU A 236 0.90 0.80 -15.30
CA GLU A 236 0.48 0.49 -13.93
C GLU A 236 0.65 -0.99 -13.58
N TRP A 237 0.34 -1.88 -14.51
CA TRP A 237 0.54 -3.32 -14.37
C TRP A 237 1.99 -3.66 -14.09
N VAL A 238 2.90 -3.13 -14.91
CA VAL A 238 4.34 -3.31 -14.72
C VAL A 238 4.80 -2.70 -13.41
N LEU A 239 4.29 -1.51 -13.01
CA LEU A 239 4.61 -0.91 -11.72
C LEU A 239 4.28 -1.84 -10.56
N ARG A 240 3.08 -2.44 -10.55
CA ARG A 240 2.65 -3.33 -9.46
C ARG A 240 3.57 -4.52 -9.28
N MET A 241 4.00 -5.11 -10.37
CA MET A 241 4.92 -6.24 -10.33
C MET A 241 6.35 -5.82 -9.98
N ALA A 242 6.80 -4.68 -10.49
CA ALA A 242 8.16 -4.16 -10.36
C ALA A 242 8.45 -3.58 -8.97
N PHE A 243 7.48 -2.87 -8.36
CA PHE A 243 7.66 -2.11 -7.14
C PHE A 243 8.14 -2.95 -5.94
N PRO A 244 7.54 -4.12 -5.62
CA PRO A 244 8.05 -4.99 -4.56
C PRO A 244 9.45 -5.54 -4.85
N LEU A 245 9.86 -5.54 -6.11
CA LEU A 245 11.18 -5.99 -6.57
C LEU A 245 12.20 -4.84 -6.68
N GLY A 246 11.86 -3.65 -6.20
CA GLY A 246 12.74 -2.47 -6.27
C GLY A 246 13.01 -2.00 -7.70
N ARG A 247 12.04 -2.13 -8.59
CA ARG A 247 12.06 -1.69 -9.99
C ARG A 247 10.90 -0.75 -10.27
N HIS A 248 11.05 0.07 -11.29
CA HIS A 248 10.01 1.01 -11.71
C HIS A 248 9.93 1.04 -13.24
N PRO A 249 8.75 1.23 -13.86
CA PRO A 249 8.61 1.36 -15.31
C PRO A 249 9.60 2.33 -15.94
N ILE A 250 9.76 3.53 -15.36
CA ILE A 250 10.72 4.53 -15.83
C ILE A 250 12.16 4.00 -15.81
N GLY A 251 12.53 3.22 -14.79
CA GLY A 251 13.87 2.62 -14.71
C GLY A 251 14.14 1.58 -15.80
N LEU A 252 13.12 0.81 -16.19
CA LEU A 252 13.22 -0.12 -17.33
C LEU A 252 13.35 0.64 -18.64
N GLU A 253 12.61 1.72 -18.84
CA GLU A 253 12.71 2.58 -20.03
C GLU A 253 14.04 3.32 -20.10
N VAL A 254 14.57 3.79 -18.97
CA VAL A 254 15.92 4.36 -18.89
C VAL A 254 16.96 3.34 -19.33
N GLN A 255 16.89 2.09 -18.89
CA GLN A 255 17.83 1.05 -19.32
C GLN A 255 17.70 0.73 -20.81
N GLN A 256 16.50 0.81 -21.39
CA GLN A 256 16.26 0.68 -22.83
C GLN A 256 16.98 1.80 -23.62
N VAL A 257 16.90 3.03 -23.13
CA VAL A 257 17.63 4.18 -23.71
C VAL A 257 19.14 4.01 -23.57
N LEU A 258 19.62 3.63 -22.39
CA LEU A 258 21.06 3.45 -22.16
C LEU A 258 21.65 2.34 -23.03
N ALA A 259 20.89 1.29 -23.37
CA ALA A 259 21.31 0.28 -24.33
C ALA A 259 21.47 0.86 -25.75
N LEU A 260 20.62 1.80 -26.18
CA LEU A 260 20.79 2.54 -27.44
C LEU A 260 22.05 3.41 -27.42
N VAL A 261 22.34 4.07 -26.30
CA VAL A 261 23.58 4.84 -26.13
C VAL A 261 24.80 3.92 -26.21
N ASP A 262 24.75 2.73 -25.58
CA ASP A 262 25.82 1.73 -25.64
C ASP A 262 26.07 1.27 -27.09
N TRP A 263 25.00 0.91 -27.82
CA TRP A 263 25.06 0.53 -29.23
C TRP A 263 25.65 1.64 -30.11
N TRP A 264 25.17 2.89 -29.93
CA TRP A 264 25.65 4.02 -30.71
C TRP A 264 27.13 4.31 -30.49
N LYS A 265 27.55 4.36 -29.22
CA LYS A 265 28.94 4.64 -28.86
C LYS A 265 29.92 3.49 -29.24
N GLN A 266 29.41 2.27 -29.33
CA GLN A 266 30.17 1.14 -29.86
C GLN A 266 30.44 1.32 -31.37
N LYS A 267 29.47 1.86 -32.11
CA LYS A 267 29.53 2.05 -33.56
C LYS A 267 30.19 3.39 -33.96
N TYR A 268 29.87 4.44 -33.19
CA TYR A 268 30.31 5.82 -33.47
C TYR A 268 30.82 6.49 -32.17
N PRO A 269 32.06 6.18 -31.72
CA PRO A 269 32.59 6.66 -30.43
C PRO A 269 32.55 8.18 -30.26
N ASP A 270 32.91 8.92 -31.32
CA ASP A 270 33.07 10.36 -31.30
C ASP A 270 31.80 11.14 -31.65
N ARG A 271 30.72 10.47 -32.10
CA ARG A 271 29.49 11.14 -32.48
C ARG A 271 28.64 11.45 -31.24
N LEU A 272 28.03 12.62 -31.24
CA LEU A 272 27.20 13.08 -30.14
C LEU A 272 25.92 12.24 -30.02
N VAL A 273 25.41 12.15 -28.79
CA VAL A 273 24.11 11.61 -28.45
C VAL A 273 23.28 12.72 -27.83
N GLU A 274 22.14 12.95 -28.38
CA GLU A 274 21.14 13.89 -27.92
C GLU A 274 19.87 13.12 -27.54
N ILE A 275 19.13 13.61 -26.55
CA ILE A 275 17.89 13.02 -26.12
C ILE A 275 16.81 14.08 -26.01
N ALA A 276 15.64 13.79 -26.56
CA ALA A 276 14.46 14.65 -26.42
C ALA A 276 13.29 13.85 -25.88
N GLY A 277 12.46 14.44 -25.05
CA GLY A 277 11.31 13.76 -24.46
C GLY A 277 10.11 14.64 -24.19
N ALA A 278 8.91 14.05 -24.30
CA ALA A 278 7.63 14.68 -24.02
C ALA A 278 6.83 13.88 -22.97
N GLY A 279 6.02 14.58 -22.16
CA GLY A 279 5.19 13.95 -21.13
C GLY A 279 5.97 13.02 -20.19
N ASP A 280 5.51 11.77 -20.02
CA ASP A 280 6.24 10.76 -19.21
C ASP A 280 7.56 10.34 -19.85
N GLY A 281 7.70 10.42 -21.18
CA GLY A 281 8.96 10.21 -21.89
C GLY A 281 10.05 11.21 -21.49
N ALA A 282 9.67 12.43 -21.12
CA ALA A 282 10.60 13.45 -20.64
C ALA A 282 11.28 13.04 -19.32
N TRP A 283 10.60 12.29 -18.43
CA TRP A 283 11.20 11.76 -17.22
C TRP A 283 12.30 10.74 -17.54
N ALA A 284 12.01 9.79 -18.45
CA ALA A 284 12.99 8.80 -18.87
C ALA A 284 14.18 9.46 -19.57
N ALA A 285 13.95 10.48 -20.40
CA ALA A 285 15.01 11.27 -21.07
C ALA A 285 15.93 11.98 -20.06
N ALA A 286 15.35 12.73 -19.14
CA ALA A 286 16.10 13.45 -18.11
C ALA A 286 16.90 12.51 -17.21
N PHE A 287 16.28 11.41 -16.75
CA PHE A 287 16.93 10.45 -15.86
C PHE A 287 18.04 9.66 -16.56
N ALA A 288 17.83 9.27 -17.83
CA ALA A 288 18.88 8.65 -18.62
C ALA A 288 20.10 9.57 -18.75
N ALA A 289 19.87 10.86 -19.02
CA ALA A 289 20.94 11.85 -19.13
C ALA A 289 21.64 12.14 -17.79
N VAL A 290 20.93 12.15 -16.67
CA VAL A 290 21.57 12.24 -15.33
C VAL A 290 22.49 11.06 -15.09
N LEU A 291 22.06 9.85 -15.50
CA LEU A 291 22.79 8.60 -15.25
C LEU A 291 23.92 8.32 -16.24
N ASP A 292 23.92 8.98 -17.41
CA ASP A 292 24.94 8.75 -18.45
C ASP A 292 25.48 10.06 -19.02
N PRO A 293 26.74 10.40 -18.72
CA PRO A 293 27.38 11.64 -19.22
C PRO A 293 27.65 11.61 -20.73
N ARG A 294 27.55 10.47 -21.41
CA ARG A 294 27.71 10.37 -22.87
C ARG A 294 26.54 11.01 -23.65
N ILE A 295 25.41 11.27 -22.99
CA ILE A 295 24.29 12.05 -23.51
C ILE A 295 24.65 13.52 -23.37
N ALA A 296 24.96 14.17 -24.51
CA ALA A 296 25.54 15.50 -24.54
C ALA A 296 24.53 16.64 -24.50
N LEU A 297 23.31 16.41 -25.04
CA LEU A 297 22.24 17.39 -25.10
C LEU A 297 20.93 16.76 -24.67
N VAL A 298 20.13 17.52 -23.92
CA VAL A 298 18.83 17.09 -23.36
C VAL A 298 17.78 18.14 -23.61
N GLU A 299 16.75 17.75 -24.34
CA GLU A 299 15.56 18.59 -24.59
C GLU A 299 14.36 17.99 -23.85
N THR A 300 13.96 18.62 -22.76
CA THR A 300 12.74 18.29 -22.03
C THR A 300 12.02 19.56 -21.59
N GLY A 301 10.71 19.53 -21.57
CA GLY A 301 9.90 20.54 -20.90
C GLY A 301 10.07 20.47 -19.37
N MET A 302 9.10 21.04 -18.67
CA MET A 302 8.98 20.81 -17.22
C MET A 302 8.59 19.35 -16.96
N LEU A 303 9.30 18.68 -16.06
CA LEU A 303 9.05 17.30 -15.74
C LEU A 303 7.82 17.11 -14.85
N GLY A 304 7.51 18.13 -14.02
CA GLY A 304 6.41 18.05 -13.06
C GLY A 304 6.67 17.03 -11.94
N ILE A 305 7.94 16.89 -11.54
CA ILE A 305 8.35 15.98 -10.43
C ILE A 305 7.65 16.36 -9.12
N GLU A 306 7.34 17.63 -8.94
CA GLU A 306 6.64 18.16 -7.78
C GLU A 306 5.31 18.79 -8.20
N PRO A 307 4.28 17.97 -8.50
CA PRO A 307 2.99 18.51 -8.92
C PRO A 307 2.35 19.32 -7.79
N PRO A 308 1.44 20.25 -8.11
CA PRO A 308 0.67 21.00 -7.12
C PRO A 308 -0.07 20.08 -6.14
N SER A 309 -0.59 18.94 -6.63
CA SER A 309 -1.23 17.90 -5.84
C SER A 309 -0.74 16.52 -6.26
N TRP A 310 -0.26 15.74 -5.29
CA TRP A 310 0.04 14.32 -5.48
C TRP A 310 -1.21 13.44 -5.43
N ARG A 311 -2.29 13.93 -4.82
CA ARG A 311 -3.54 13.19 -4.62
C ARG A 311 -4.10 12.61 -5.92
N ASP A 312 -4.00 13.38 -6.99
CA ASP A 312 -4.63 13.08 -8.29
C ASP A 312 -3.65 12.52 -9.33
N GLN A 313 -2.37 12.34 -8.96
CA GLN A 313 -1.38 11.81 -9.89
C GLN A 313 -1.60 10.32 -10.15
N PRO A 314 -1.33 9.84 -11.39
CA PRO A 314 -1.28 8.41 -11.66
C PRO A 314 -0.23 7.73 -10.77
N LEU A 315 -0.55 6.53 -10.27
CA LEU A 315 0.32 5.84 -9.32
C LEU A 315 1.74 5.59 -9.88
N TYR A 316 1.86 5.32 -11.16
CA TYR A 316 3.16 5.09 -11.82
C TYR A 316 4.07 6.32 -11.90
N ARG A 317 3.62 7.50 -11.51
CA ARG A 317 4.47 8.69 -11.31
C ARG A 317 5.01 8.78 -9.88
N ASN A 318 4.55 7.93 -8.97
CA ASN A 318 4.96 7.93 -7.57
C ASN A 318 6.21 7.08 -7.36
N ILE A 319 7.36 7.54 -7.84
CA ILE A 319 8.64 6.89 -7.56
C ILE A 319 8.92 7.02 -6.06
N PHE A 320 9.06 5.87 -5.38
CA PHE A 320 9.23 5.81 -3.93
C PHE A 320 10.48 6.55 -3.47
N GLY A 321 10.29 7.55 -2.62
CA GLY A 321 11.37 8.37 -2.07
C GLY A 321 11.93 9.45 -3.00
N LEU A 322 11.46 9.59 -4.25
CA LEU A 322 12.05 10.53 -5.21
C LEU A 322 12.08 11.96 -4.66
N SER A 323 10.96 12.47 -4.15
CA SER A 323 10.87 13.85 -3.64
C SER A 323 11.67 14.12 -2.37
N ARG A 324 12.18 13.05 -1.74
CA ARG A 324 13.11 13.12 -0.60
C ARG A 324 14.51 13.55 -1.03
N PHE A 325 14.92 13.16 -2.24
CA PHE A 325 16.28 13.37 -2.77
C PHE A 325 16.33 14.33 -3.93
N PHE A 326 15.23 14.43 -4.71
CA PHE A 326 15.18 15.20 -5.95
C PHE A 326 13.88 15.99 -6.08
N GLY A 327 14.00 17.22 -6.55
CA GLY A 327 12.92 18.01 -7.12
C GLY A 327 13.23 18.40 -8.55
N GLU A 328 12.34 19.14 -9.18
CA GLU A 328 12.51 19.65 -10.56
C GLU A 328 13.84 20.39 -10.73
N GLN A 329 14.15 21.31 -9.79
CA GLN A 329 15.35 22.14 -9.86
C GLN A 329 16.65 21.31 -9.66
N ASP A 330 16.61 20.25 -8.87
CA ASP A 330 17.76 19.38 -8.65
C ASP A 330 18.15 18.64 -9.93
N ILE A 331 17.17 18.07 -10.65
CA ILE A 331 17.39 17.40 -11.94
C ILE A 331 17.92 18.40 -12.96
N ARG A 332 17.31 19.57 -13.06
CA ARG A 332 17.77 20.65 -13.98
C ARG A 332 19.17 21.14 -13.65
N ALA A 333 19.53 21.22 -12.37
CA ALA A 333 20.88 21.59 -11.94
C ALA A 333 21.93 20.55 -12.34
N LEU A 334 21.63 19.25 -12.23
CA LEU A 334 22.50 18.16 -12.68
C LEU A 334 22.70 18.20 -14.20
N LEU A 335 21.70 18.65 -14.94
CA LEU A 335 21.71 18.72 -16.42
C LEU A 335 22.09 20.08 -16.97
N ARG A 336 22.36 21.11 -16.16
CA ARG A 336 22.42 22.54 -16.51
C ARG A 336 23.27 22.85 -17.75
N PHE A 337 24.39 22.14 -17.95
CA PHE A 337 25.29 22.34 -19.11
C PHE A 337 24.92 21.53 -20.33
N ARG A 338 23.91 20.68 -20.22
CA ARG A 338 23.42 19.78 -21.27
C ARG A 338 21.97 20.08 -21.67
N LEU A 339 21.27 20.96 -20.93
CA LEU A 339 19.93 21.41 -21.31
C LEU A 339 19.99 22.26 -22.57
N GLY A 340 19.24 21.88 -23.57
CA GLY A 340 19.19 22.58 -24.84
C GLY A 340 18.23 21.90 -25.81
N THR A 341 18.02 22.52 -26.94
CA THR A 341 17.18 22.00 -28.00
C THR A 341 18.04 21.35 -29.07
N ALA A 342 17.73 20.11 -29.40
CA ALA A 342 18.36 19.41 -30.51
C ALA A 342 18.16 20.17 -31.82
N PRO A 343 19.15 20.20 -32.73
CA PRO A 343 19.01 20.86 -34.03
C PRO A 343 17.80 20.31 -34.77
N ARG A 344 16.98 21.25 -35.31
CA ARG A 344 15.81 20.92 -36.10
C ARG A 344 15.85 21.73 -37.40
N ALA A 345 15.26 21.16 -38.46
CA ALA A 345 15.03 21.84 -39.72
C ALA A 345 13.60 21.60 -40.18
N MET A 346 13.07 22.54 -40.96
CA MET A 346 11.73 22.34 -41.52
C MET A 346 11.68 21.07 -42.36
N ALA A 347 10.71 20.23 -42.12
CA ALA A 347 10.47 18.98 -42.84
C ALA A 347 8.97 18.77 -43.07
N THR A 348 8.63 18.14 -44.19
CA THR A 348 7.27 17.68 -44.42
C THR A 348 7.13 16.30 -43.71
N PRO A 349 6.22 16.15 -42.75
CA PRO A 349 6.01 14.86 -42.10
C PRO A 349 5.54 13.83 -43.10
N MET A 350 6.15 12.64 -43.06
CA MET A 350 5.72 11.48 -43.84
C MET A 350 4.88 10.55 -42.96
N ARG A 351 3.92 9.88 -43.57
CA ARG A 351 3.12 8.87 -42.86
C ARG A 351 3.93 7.58 -42.70
N ILE A 352 4.18 7.19 -41.46
CA ILE A 352 4.78 5.89 -41.13
C ILE A 352 3.65 4.88 -40.92
N PRO A 353 3.66 3.73 -41.65
CA PRO A 353 2.62 2.72 -41.47
C PRO A 353 2.70 2.08 -40.07
N LEU A 354 1.59 2.09 -39.36
CA LEU A 354 1.45 1.37 -38.11
C LEU A 354 1.33 -0.13 -38.41
N ARG A 355 2.33 -0.93 -37.98
CA ARG A 355 2.37 -2.36 -38.24
C ARG A 355 2.51 -3.14 -36.94
N ASN A 356 1.63 -4.14 -36.76
CA ASN A 356 1.67 -5.07 -35.62
C ASN A 356 1.82 -4.41 -34.23
N ALA A 357 1.27 -3.20 -34.04
CA ALA A 357 1.42 -2.45 -32.81
C ALA A 357 0.95 -3.24 -31.57
N GLU A 358 -0.22 -3.89 -31.66
CA GLU A 358 -0.75 -4.71 -30.57
C GLU A 358 0.16 -5.91 -30.25
N ALA A 359 0.61 -6.65 -31.26
CA ALA A 359 1.52 -7.79 -31.06
C ALA A 359 2.89 -7.37 -30.52
N ARG A 360 3.38 -6.19 -30.95
CA ARG A 360 4.63 -5.58 -30.43
C ARG A 360 4.48 -5.21 -28.97
N ARG A 361 3.40 -4.54 -28.57
CA ARG A 361 3.10 -4.19 -27.18
C ARG A 361 2.97 -5.42 -26.30
N LEU A 362 2.17 -6.40 -26.75
CA LEU A 362 1.99 -7.66 -26.04
C LEU A 362 3.34 -8.34 -25.77
N ARG A 363 4.19 -8.45 -26.78
CA ARG A 363 5.53 -9.04 -26.65
C ARG A 363 6.39 -8.27 -25.66
N PHE A 364 6.41 -6.94 -25.76
CA PHE A 364 7.21 -6.08 -24.87
C PHE A 364 6.79 -6.24 -23.40
N VAL A 365 5.49 -6.16 -23.11
CA VAL A 365 4.99 -6.34 -21.73
C VAL A 365 5.27 -7.74 -21.21
N ARG A 366 5.07 -8.78 -22.04
CA ARG A 366 5.35 -10.18 -21.65
C ARG A 366 6.82 -10.43 -21.32
N GLN A 367 7.75 -9.88 -22.09
CA GLN A 367 9.18 -9.97 -21.79
C GLN A 367 9.52 -9.33 -20.43
N ILE A 368 8.91 -8.18 -20.12
CA ILE A 368 9.07 -7.52 -18.83
C ILE A 368 8.46 -8.37 -17.71
N GLU A 369 7.26 -8.91 -17.88
CA GLU A 369 6.63 -9.83 -16.91
C GLU A 369 7.51 -11.04 -16.62
N GLU A 370 8.05 -11.68 -17.65
CA GLU A 370 8.94 -12.83 -17.50
C GLU A 370 10.24 -12.45 -16.77
N PHE A 371 10.81 -11.30 -17.08
CA PHE A 371 11.99 -10.78 -16.38
C PHE A 371 11.70 -10.54 -14.89
N LEU A 372 10.63 -9.83 -14.58
CA LEU A 372 10.22 -9.56 -13.20
C LEU A 372 9.83 -10.86 -12.47
N GLY A 373 9.19 -11.80 -13.15
CA GLY A 373 8.90 -13.13 -12.63
C GLY A 373 10.16 -13.93 -12.27
N ARG A 374 11.23 -13.83 -13.09
CA ARG A 374 12.54 -14.41 -12.73
C ARG A 374 13.14 -13.75 -11.49
N LEU A 375 13.06 -12.42 -11.36
CA LEU A 375 13.52 -11.71 -10.17
C LEU A 375 12.72 -12.14 -8.92
N ALA A 376 11.40 -12.26 -9.03
CA ALA A 376 10.53 -12.72 -7.94
C ALA A 376 10.92 -14.12 -7.47
N ARG A 377 11.11 -15.07 -8.39
CA ARG A 377 11.56 -16.44 -8.05
C ARG A 377 12.95 -16.47 -7.41
N ARG A 378 13.88 -15.62 -7.86
CA ARG A 378 15.23 -15.50 -7.30
C ARG A 378 15.25 -14.76 -5.95
N SER A 379 14.22 -13.96 -5.65
CA SER A 379 14.19 -13.09 -4.47
C SER A 379 14.33 -13.86 -3.15
N ARG A 380 13.77 -15.07 -3.06
CA ARG A 380 13.93 -15.94 -1.89
C ARG A 380 15.40 -16.26 -1.63
N ARG A 381 16.16 -16.65 -2.66
CA ARG A 381 17.60 -16.95 -2.53
C ARG A 381 18.37 -15.70 -2.08
N VAL A 382 18.04 -14.54 -2.65
CA VAL A 382 18.67 -13.26 -2.25
C VAL A 382 18.41 -12.97 -0.77
N ARG A 383 17.19 -13.21 -0.27
CA ARG A 383 16.87 -13.08 1.15
C ARG A 383 17.64 -14.11 1.99
N ASP A 384 17.63 -15.38 1.60
CA ASP A 384 18.33 -16.44 2.34
C ASP A 384 19.83 -16.13 2.47
N GLU A 385 20.48 -15.61 1.41
CA GLU A 385 21.87 -15.16 1.44
C GLU A 385 22.07 -13.93 2.35
N LEU A 386 21.17 -12.94 2.26
CA LEU A 386 21.20 -11.75 3.12
C LEU A 386 21.08 -12.08 4.60
N TRP A 387 20.13 -12.96 4.93
CA TRP A 387 19.84 -13.34 6.32
C TRP A 387 20.79 -14.41 6.87
N ALA A 388 21.44 -15.20 6.03
CA ALA A 388 22.47 -16.15 6.45
C ALA A 388 23.65 -15.50 7.16
N ASN A 389 23.95 -14.24 6.82
CA ASN A 389 25.05 -13.48 7.40
C ASN A 389 24.72 -12.84 8.76
N ILE A 390 23.48 -12.93 9.22
CA ILE A 390 22.98 -12.35 10.47
C ILE A 390 22.58 -13.43 11.47
N ARG A 391 23.37 -14.49 11.62
CA ARG A 391 23.07 -15.56 12.58
C ARG A 391 23.63 -15.21 13.97
N GLY A 392 22.77 -15.35 14.99
CA GLY A 392 23.19 -15.36 16.38
C GLY A 392 22.96 -16.74 16.96
N SER A 393 23.83 -17.19 17.86
CA SER A 393 23.69 -18.45 18.60
C SER A 393 22.77 -18.30 19.82
N SER A 394 22.40 -17.07 20.18
CA SER A 394 21.48 -16.72 21.27
C SER A 394 20.50 -15.64 20.85
N PRO A 395 19.37 -15.49 21.56
CA PRO A 395 18.41 -14.41 21.33
C PRO A 395 19.00 -12.98 21.37
N GLU A 396 19.98 -12.78 22.23
CA GLU A 396 20.66 -11.49 22.40
C GLU A 396 21.61 -11.19 21.25
N GLU A 397 22.36 -12.18 20.80
CA GLU A 397 23.24 -12.09 19.62
C GLU A 397 22.41 -11.85 18.36
N TRP A 398 21.31 -12.59 18.20
CA TRP A 398 20.37 -12.40 17.11
C TRP A 398 19.87 -10.97 17.02
N ARG A 399 19.34 -10.40 18.12
CA ARG A 399 18.83 -9.02 18.13
C ARG A 399 19.89 -8.00 17.71
N ARG A 400 21.13 -8.19 18.19
CA ARG A 400 22.25 -7.31 17.81
C ARG A 400 22.59 -7.44 16.32
N ALA A 401 22.68 -8.67 15.83
CA ALA A 401 23.04 -8.94 14.44
C ALA A 401 21.93 -8.49 13.45
N ALA A 402 20.66 -8.61 13.82
CA ALA A 402 19.51 -8.23 13.00
C ALA A 402 19.24 -6.70 13.00
N ALA A 403 19.74 -5.95 13.98
CA ALA A 403 19.41 -4.53 14.14
C ALA A 403 19.70 -3.65 12.92
N PRO A 404 20.78 -3.82 12.13
CA PRO A 404 20.97 -3.05 10.90
C PRO A 404 19.90 -3.33 9.85
N LEU A 405 19.46 -4.58 9.71
CA LEU A 405 18.46 -4.97 8.73
C LEU A 405 17.05 -4.58 9.19
N GLU A 406 16.75 -4.71 10.48
CA GLU A 406 15.55 -4.16 11.10
C GLU A 406 15.43 -2.66 10.82
N ARG A 407 16.51 -1.90 11.05
CA ARG A 407 16.56 -0.47 10.75
C ARG A 407 16.30 -0.20 9.28
N ARG A 408 16.95 -0.94 8.38
CA ARG A 408 16.77 -0.80 6.93
C ARG A 408 15.31 -1.00 6.51
N ILE A 409 14.66 -2.06 7.01
CA ILE A 409 13.24 -2.33 6.71
C ILE A 409 12.38 -1.17 7.23
N ARG A 410 12.63 -0.74 8.44
CA ARG A 410 11.87 0.30 9.11
C ARG A 410 11.99 1.67 8.42
N GLU A 411 13.21 2.07 8.04
CA GLU A 411 13.50 3.40 7.49
C GLU A 411 13.33 3.49 5.97
N GLU A 412 13.77 2.45 5.23
CA GLU A 412 13.80 2.49 3.76
C GLU A 412 12.57 1.88 3.09
N MET A 413 11.84 0.95 3.75
CA MET A 413 10.71 0.24 3.15
C MET A 413 9.38 0.62 3.74
N LEU A 414 9.30 0.73 5.08
CA LEU A 414 8.07 1.19 5.75
C LEU A 414 8.04 2.72 5.85
N GLY A 415 9.20 3.36 5.97
CA GLY A 415 9.38 4.80 6.13
C GLY A 415 9.19 5.27 7.57
N GLU A 416 9.99 6.26 7.96
CA GLU A 416 9.89 6.94 9.27
C GLU A 416 9.49 8.40 9.09
N LEU A 417 8.60 8.85 9.97
CA LEU A 417 8.18 10.25 9.99
C LEU A 417 9.32 11.12 10.52
N PRO A 418 9.40 12.38 10.08
CA PRO A 418 10.30 13.35 10.68
C PRO A 418 10.18 13.38 12.22
N PRO A 419 11.29 13.59 12.94
CA PRO A 419 11.27 13.66 14.40
C PRO A 419 10.47 14.88 14.86
N GLU A 420 9.32 14.62 15.43
CA GLU A 420 8.41 15.61 15.99
C GLU A 420 7.60 14.92 17.08
N THR A 421 7.45 15.55 18.22
CA THR A 421 6.65 15.02 19.32
C THR A 421 5.51 15.96 19.63
N ALA A 422 4.33 15.41 19.85
CA ALA A 422 3.17 16.11 20.39
C ALA A 422 2.75 15.44 21.70
N ALA A 423 2.22 16.20 22.64
CA ALA A 423 1.58 15.63 23.82
C ALA A 423 0.33 14.84 23.34
N PRO A 424 0.08 13.62 23.85
CA PRO A 424 -1.01 12.77 23.37
C PRO A 424 -2.41 13.34 23.64
N GLU A 425 -2.55 14.31 24.57
CA GLU A 425 -3.81 14.97 24.96
C GLU A 425 -5.00 14.01 24.99
N PRO A 426 -5.01 13.00 25.86
CA PRO A 426 -5.99 11.94 25.79
C PRO A 426 -7.40 12.47 26.01
N ARG A 427 -8.32 12.12 25.09
CA ARG A 427 -9.73 12.43 25.15
C ARG A 427 -10.53 11.14 25.07
N SER A 428 -11.61 11.05 25.85
CA SER A 428 -12.45 9.85 25.81
C SER A 428 -13.93 10.16 25.91
N ARG A 429 -14.74 9.25 25.35
CA ARG A 429 -16.19 9.23 25.43
C ARG A 429 -16.64 7.84 25.85
N PRO A 430 -17.45 7.68 26.91
CA PRO A 430 -17.91 6.39 27.34
C PRO A 430 -18.81 5.75 26.29
N LEU A 431 -18.71 4.44 26.16
CA LEU A 431 -19.64 3.62 25.41
C LEU A 431 -20.92 3.35 26.22
N PRO A 432 -22.02 2.96 25.56
CA PRO A 432 -23.21 2.46 26.26
C PRO A 432 -22.85 1.34 27.24
N PRO A 433 -23.50 1.25 28.40
CA PRO A 433 -23.25 0.20 29.38
C PRO A 433 -23.45 -1.20 28.80
N ALA A 434 -22.54 -2.12 29.13
CA ALA A 434 -22.62 -3.52 28.74
C ALA A 434 -22.44 -4.42 29.98
N PRO A 435 -23.03 -5.65 30.01
CA PRO A 435 -23.00 -6.52 31.20
C PRO A 435 -21.59 -6.96 31.61
N HIS A 436 -20.68 -7.10 30.63
CA HIS A 436 -19.37 -7.75 30.84
C HIS A 436 -18.21 -6.79 30.78
N PHE A 437 -18.41 -5.59 30.24
CA PHE A 437 -17.32 -4.61 30.09
C PHE A 437 -17.79 -3.17 30.31
N ARG A 438 -16.85 -2.32 30.64
CA ARG A 438 -16.91 -0.86 30.46
C ARG A 438 -16.01 -0.49 29.30
N GLY A 439 -16.44 0.47 28.51
CA GLY A 439 -15.67 0.85 27.31
C GLY A 439 -15.66 2.35 27.07
N TRP A 440 -14.66 2.81 26.38
CA TRP A 440 -14.51 4.21 25.95
C TRP A 440 -13.96 4.28 24.52
N GLU A 441 -14.52 5.16 23.73
CA GLU A 441 -13.79 5.68 22.58
C GLU A 441 -12.66 6.56 23.10
N VAL A 442 -11.49 6.43 22.50
CA VAL A 442 -10.27 7.15 22.91
C VAL A 442 -9.64 7.81 21.68
N MET A 443 -9.26 9.06 21.84
CA MET A 443 -8.53 9.84 20.83
C MET A 443 -7.26 10.40 21.46
N LEU A 444 -6.14 10.19 20.74
CA LEU A 444 -4.78 10.59 21.19
C LEU A 444 -4.11 11.38 20.08
N GLN A 445 -3.64 12.58 20.36
CA GLN A 445 -2.93 13.40 19.38
C GLN A 445 -1.58 12.77 19.04
N VAL A 446 -1.29 12.59 17.75
CA VAL A 446 -0.01 12.04 17.24
C VAL A 446 0.86 13.15 16.66
N ARG A 447 0.26 14.00 15.84
CA ARG A 447 0.83 15.23 15.27
C ARG A 447 -0.25 16.32 15.31
N PRO A 448 0.07 17.59 15.14
CA PRO A 448 -0.94 18.64 15.15
C PRO A 448 -2.13 18.40 14.21
N GLU A 449 -1.89 17.72 13.07
CA GLU A 449 -2.91 17.48 12.04
C GLU A 449 -3.68 16.18 12.23
N PHE A 450 -3.10 15.16 12.87
CA PHE A 450 -3.73 13.84 12.96
C PHE A 450 -3.55 13.17 14.33
N PHE A 451 -4.43 12.23 14.61
CA PHE A 451 -4.55 11.53 15.88
C PHE A 451 -4.63 10.00 15.69
N ALA A 452 -4.46 9.25 16.76
CA ALA A 452 -4.87 7.86 16.87
C ALA A 452 -6.27 7.80 17.50
N TRP A 453 -7.15 6.98 16.96
CA TRP A 453 -8.50 6.74 17.50
C TRP A 453 -8.75 5.25 17.62
N GLY A 454 -9.44 4.87 18.67
CA GLY A 454 -9.81 3.48 18.95
C GLY A 454 -10.77 3.34 20.10
N VAL A 455 -10.99 2.10 20.52
CA VAL A 455 -11.85 1.77 21.65
C VAL A 455 -11.05 1.01 22.70
N LEU A 456 -11.16 1.42 23.96
CA LEU A 456 -10.63 0.70 25.12
C LEU A 456 -11.80 0.01 25.84
N LEU A 457 -11.70 -1.31 26.00
CA LEU A 457 -12.61 -2.13 26.79
C LEU A 457 -11.88 -2.63 28.02
N VAL A 458 -12.55 -2.63 29.18
CA VAL A 458 -12.06 -3.26 30.42
C VAL A 458 -13.15 -4.09 31.06
N PRO A 459 -12.86 -5.11 31.88
CA PRO A 459 -13.86 -5.85 32.62
C PRO A 459 -14.81 -4.92 33.40
N ALA A 460 -16.10 -5.28 33.47
CA ALA A 460 -17.10 -4.49 34.19
C ALA A 460 -16.69 -4.26 35.66
N SER A 461 -16.09 -5.29 36.28
CA SER A 461 -15.41 -5.22 37.57
C SER A 461 -13.93 -5.46 37.33
N LEU A 462 -13.10 -4.45 37.56
CA LEU A 462 -11.65 -4.60 37.47
C LEU A 462 -11.17 -5.53 38.60
N PRO A 463 -10.34 -6.55 38.29
CA PRO A 463 -9.64 -7.33 39.29
C PRO A 463 -8.70 -6.45 40.15
N GLU A 464 -8.33 -6.94 41.31
CA GLU A 464 -7.28 -6.30 42.10
C GLU A 464 -5.94 -6.34 41.34
N GLY A 465 -5.18 -5.23 41.37
CA GLY A 465 -3.90 -5.11 40.70
C GLY A 465 -3.96 -4.72 39.23
N ARG A 466 -2.85 -4.95 38.53
CA ARG A 466 -2.72 -4.64 37.10
C ARG A 466 -3.04 -5.84 36.25
N ILE A 467 -3.79 -5.62 35.16
CA ILE A 467 -4.26 -6.66 34.24
C ILE A 467 -3.49 -6.61 32.90
N PRO A 468 -3.39 -7.75 32.19
CA PRO A 468 -2.86 -7.76 30.83
C PRO A 468 -3.67 -6.87 29.88
N LEU A 469 -3.00 -6.37 28.85
CA LEU A 469 -3.62 -5.66 27.74
C LEU A 469 -3.46 -6.49 26.46
N VAL A 470 -4.53 -6.64 25.66
CA VAL A 470 -4.41 -7.16 24.30
C VAL A 470 -4.86 -6.07 23.31
N VAL A 471 -3.99 -5.75 22.37
CA VAL A 471 -4.35 -4.90 21.24
C VAL A 471 -4.91 -5.79 20.13
N VAL A 472 -6.15 -5.52 19.69
CA VAL A 472 -6.83 -6.33 18.68
C VAL A 472 -7.15 -5.47 17.46
N GLN A 473 -6.51 -5.78 16.33
CA GLN A 473 -6.65 -5.02 15.08
C GLN A 473 -7.60 -5.73 14.11
N HIS A 474 -8.63 -5.02 13.66
CA HIS A 474 -9.57 -5.47 12.63
C HIS A 474 -8.97 -5.47 11.21
N GLY A 475 -9.67 -6.11 10.27
CA GLY A 475 -9.31 -6.20 8.86
C GLY A 475 -9.60 -4.92 8.05
N LEU A 476 -9.54 -5.05 6.72
CA LEU A 476 -9.84 -3.99 5.76
C LEU A 476 -11.25 -3.42 5.97
N GLN A 477 -11.38 -2.11 5.90
CA GLN A 477 -12.65 -1.38 6.02
C GLN A 477 -13.44 -1.67 7.31
N GLY A 478 -12.84 -2.39 8.27
CA GLY A 478 -13.44 -2.67 9.56
C GLY A 478 -13.45 -1.45 10.49
N ARG A 479 -14.19 -1.59 11.58
CA ARG A 479 -14.25 -0.61 12.67
C ARG A 479 -13.97 -1.29 14.01
N PRO A 480 -13.47 -0.56 15.01
CA PRO A 480 -13.30 -1.12 16.36
C PRO A 480 -14.57 -1.79 16.89
N GLN A 481 -15.74 -1.21 16.58
CA GLN A 481 -17.05 -1.71 17.01
C GLN A 481 -17.43 -3.07 16.40
N ASP A 482 -16.82 -3.49 15.29
CA ASP A 482 -17.07 -4.80 14.67
C ASP A 482 -16.58 -5.98 15.54
N LEU A 483 -15.69 -5.71 16.49
CA LEU A 483 -15.01 -6.71 17.32
C LEU A 483 -15.76 -7.06 18.63
N PHE A 484 -16.84 -6.33 18.94
CA PHE A 484 -17.65 -6.54 20.15
C PHE A 484 -19.11 -6.12 19.96
N GLY A 485 -20.02 -6.59 20.81
CA GLY A 485 -21.44 -6.19 20.82
C GLY A 485 -22.23 -6.60 19.57
N GLN A 486 -21.68 -7.48 18.75
CA GLN A 486 -22.30 -7.86 17.49
C GLN A 486 -23.32 -9.00 17.69
N LYS A 487 -24.46 -8.89 17.00
CA LYS A 487 -25.48 -9.95 16.97
C LYS A 487 -24.98 -11.15 16.16
N PRO A 488 -25.37 -12.39 16.53
CA PRO A 488 -24.91 -13.61 15.84
C PRO A 488 -25.19 -13.67 14.34
N ASP A 489 -26.21 -12.96 13.85
CA ASP A 489 -26.60 -12.89 12.43
C ASP A 489 -25.91 -11.77 11.66
N SER A 490 -25.09 -10.93 12.31
CA SER A 490 -24.37 -9.85 11.65
C SER A 490 -23.13 -10.35 10.89
N ARG A 491 -22.78 -9.63 9.82
CA ARG A 491 -21.52 -9.89 9.07
C ARG A 491 -20.30 -9.72 9.97
N ALA A 492 -20.30 -8.73 10.85
CA ALA A 492 -19.19 -8.49 11.77
C ALA A 492 -19.01 -9.66 12.72
N PHE A 493 -20.10 -10.23 13.28
CA PHE A 493 -20.02 -11.45 14.10
C PHE A 493 -19.50 -12.65 13.30
N ALA A 494 -19.96 -12.83 12.07
CA ALA A 494 -19.48 -13.94 11.24
C ALA A 494 -17.94 -13.89 11.02
N VAL A 495 -17.35 -12.69 10.99
CA VAL A 495 -15.92 -12.48 10.80
C VAL A 495 -15.15 -12.44 12.14
N TYR A 496 -15.61 -11.65 13.11
CA TYR A 496 -14.83 -11.34 14.33
C TYR A 496 -15.31 -12.05 15.59
N ARG A 497 -16.52 -12.63 15.61
CA ARG A 497 -17.08 -13.47 16.69
C ARG A 497 -17.07 -12.81 18.08
N ASN A 498 -17.17 -11.48 18.13
CA ASN A 498 -17.04 -10.69 19.36
C ASN A 498 -15.75 -11.02 20.15
N PHE A 499 -14.64 -11.28 19.46
CA PHE A 499 -13.40 -11.77 20.08
C PHE A 499 -12.86 -10.83 21.16
N ALA A 500 -13.09 -9.51 21.02
CA ALA A 500 -12.72 -8.56 22.07
C ALA A 500 -13.45 -8.83 23.40
N GLU A 501 -14.73 -9.22 23.36
CA GLU A 501 -15.46 -9.59 24.59
C GLU A 501 -14.94 -10.89 25.21
N THR A 502 -14.53 -11.85 24.37
CA THR A 502 -13.90 -13.09 24.85
C THR A 502 -12.68 -12.77 25.68
N LEU A 503 -11.81 -11.87 25.20
CA LEU A 503 -10.61 -11.45 25.93
C LEU A 503 -10.95 -10.67 27.22
N VAL A 504 -11.95 -9.79 27.16
CA VAL A 504 -12.40 -9.06 28.38
C VAL A 504 -12.94 -10.01 29.45
N ARG A 505 -13.64 -11.08 29.08
CA ARG A 505 -14.15 -12.11 30.01
C ARG A 505 -13.02 -12.91 30.70
N GLU A 506 -11.83 -12.94 30.09
CA GLU A 506 -10.62 -13.48 30.74
C GLU A 506 -10.01 -12.53 31.78
N GLY A 507 -10.62 -11.36 32.01
CA GLY A 507 -10.13 -10.36 32.96
C GLY A 507 -9.10 -9.39 32.37
N TRP A 508 -8.96 -9.29 31.03
CA TRP A 508 -7.95 -8.47 30.37
C TRP A 508 -8.56 -7.17 29.84
N ALA A 509 -7.72 -6.15 29.76
CA ALA A 509 -8.05 -4.94 29.00
C ALA A 509 -7.82 -5.22 27.50
N VAL A 510 -8.66 -4.61 26.66
CA VAL A 510 -8.55 -4.75 25.20
C VAL A 510 -8.58 -3.40 24.55
N TYR A 511 -7.58 -3.07 23.75
CA TYR A 511 -7.55 -1.86 22.93
C TYR A 511 -7.76 -2.21 21.46
N LEU A 512 -8.68 -1.53 20.84
CA LEU A 512 -9.15 -1.74 19.47
C LEU A 512 -8.84 -0.49 18.64
N PRO A 513 -7.63 -0.39 18.03
CA PRO A 513 -7.29 0.78 17.21
C PRO A 513 -8.04 0.76 15.89
N GLN A 514 -8.37 1.93 15.35
CA GLN A 514 -8.82 2.10 13.97
C GLN A 514 -7.61 2.09 13.03
N ASN A 515 -7.65 1.27 11.99
CA ASN A 515 -6.65 1.33 10.91
C ASN A 515 -6.95 2.46 9.91
N LEU A 516 -6.00 2.73 9.01
CA LEU A 516 -6.12 3.78 7.99
C LEU A 516 -6.86 3.33 6.73
N TYR A 517 -7.25 2.07 6.63
CA TYR A 517 -7.92 1.53 5.45
C TYR A 517 -9.42 1.83 5.48
N THR A 518 -9.76 3.11 5.41
CA THR A 518 -11.12 3.62 5.52
C THR A 518 -11.31 4.92 4.74
N GLY A 519 -12.51 5.19 4.28
CA GLY A 519 -12.81 6.40 3.50
C GLY A 519 -11.94 6.50 2.24
N ASP A 520 -11.44 7.70 1.95
CA ASP A 520 -10.57 7.98 0.79
C ASP A 520 -9.07 7.79 1.10
N PHE A 521 -8.72 6.69 1.76
CA PHE A 521 -7.34 6.39 2.17
C PHE A 521 -6.35 6.26 1.00
N ARG A 522 -6.84 5.97 -0.22
CA ARG A 522 -5.99 5.71 -1.40
C ARG A 522 -5.12 6.91 -1.79
N HIS A 523 -5.58 8.12 -1.49
CA HIS A 523 -4.77 9.32 -1.75
C HIS A 523 -3.50 9.37 -0.88
N LEU A 524 -3.54 8.79 0.34
CA LEU A 524 -2.39 8.76 1.24
C LEU A 524 -1.19 8.05 0.62
N VAL A 525 -1.42 6.96 -0.12
CA VAL A 525 -0.35 6.22 -0.82
C VAL A 525 0.35 7.13 -1.84
N ARG A 526 -0.44 7.88 -2.65
CA ARG A 526 0.10 8.79 -3.66
C ARG A 526 0.91 9.94 -3.05
N MET A 527 0.48 10.44 -1.91
CA MET A 527 1.15 11.54 -1.21
C MET A 527 2.37 11.08 -0.42
N ALA A 528 2.35 9.86 0.13
CA ALA A 528 3.38 9.31 1.00
C ALA A 528 4.57 8.73 0.22
N HIS A 529 4.32 7.94 -0.83
CA HIS A 529 5.36 7.23 -1.58
C HIS A 529 6.47 8.15 -2.12
N PRO A 530 6.20 9.32 -2.72
CA PRO A 530 7.26 10.23 -3.17
C PRO A 530 8.18 10.71 -2.05
N LEU A 531 7.68 10.71 -0.81
CA LEU A 531 8.46 11.06 0.38
C LEU A 531 9.15 9.84 1.04
N GLY A 532 9.07 8.65 0.43
CA GLY A 532 9.60 7.40 1.01
C GLY A 532 8.85 6.95 2.26
N LEU A 533 7.56 7.27 2.33
CA LEU A 533 6.67 6.91 3.44
C LEU A 533 5.59 5.94 2.93
N THR A 534 5.06 5.12 3.85
CA THR A 534 3.91 4.23 3.62
C THR A 534 2.82 4.51 4.64
N GLN A 535 1.68 3.85 4.55
CA GLN A 535 0.67 3.92 5.61
C GLN A 535 1.23 3.43 6.96
N TYR A 536 2.19 2.49 6.94
CA TYR A 536 2.82 1.98 8.16
C TYR A 536 3.75 3.00 8.85
N SER A 537 4.20 4.04 8.16
CA SER A 537 4.88 5.18 8.81
C SER A 537 3.96 5.83 9.85
N PHE A 538 2.68 6.01 9.52
CA PHE A 538 1.67 6.63 10.38
C PHE A 538 1.11 5.64 11.40
N ILE A 539 0.75 4.43 10.98
CA ILE A 539 0.20 3.39 11.85
C ILE A 539 1.17 3.10 13.00
N ARG A 540 2.47 2.96 12.72
CA ARG A 540 3.49 2.72 13.76
C ARG A 540 3.53 3.85 14.78
N GLU A 541 3.47 5.12 14.34
CA GLU A 541 3.43 6.27 15.26
C GLU A 541 2.14 6.31 16.07
N GLN A 542 1.00 5.98 15.47
CA GLN A 542 -0.26 5.86 16.21
C GLN A 542 -0.19 4.78 17.30
N TYR A 543 0.40 3.63 16.99
CA TYR A 543 0.61 2.56 17.99
C TYR A 543 1.59 2.97 19.07
N ARG A 544 2.69 3.64 18.72
CA ARG A 544 3.66 4.13 19.70
C ARG A 544 2.99 5.06 20.70
N VAL A 545 2.27 6.09 20.23
CA VAL A 545 1.55 7.05 21.07
C VAL A 545 0.47 6.38 21.92
N ALA A 546 -0.27 5.43 21.32
CA ALA A 546 -1.31 4.68 22.04
C ALA A 546 -0.70 3.84 23.16
N LEU A 547 0.38 3.11 22.89
CA LEU A 547 1.05 2.29 23.89
C LEU A 547 1.74 3.14 24.97
N ASP A 548 2.35 4.29 24.61
CA ASP A 548 2.92 5.24 25.57
C ASP A 548 1.86 5.68 26.58
N TRP A 549 0.65 6.01 26.11
CA TRP A 549 -0.44 6.41 26.97
C TRP A 549 -1.07 5.24 27.74
N LEU A 550 -1.33 4.10 27.10
CA LEU A 550 -1.98 2.93 27.71
C LEU A 550 -1.19 2.41 28.91
N GLN A 551 0.14 2.44 28.86
CA GLN A 551 1.01 2.03 29.95
C GLN A 551 0.91 2.94 31.19
N THR A 552 0.42 4.17 31.04
CA THR A 552 0.23 5.10 32.18
C THR A 552 -1.05 4.81 32.97
N LEU A 553 -1.96 4.00 32.40
CA LEU A 553 -3.21 3.65 33.07
C LEU A 553 -2.95 2.73 34.28
N PRO A 554 -3.46 3.08 35.47
CA PRO A 554 -3.07 2.41 36.73
C PRO A 554 -3.42 0.91 36.78
N PHE A 555 -4.40 0.48 35.98
CA PHE A 555 -4.87 -0.91 35.92
C PHE A 555 -4.18 -1.73 34.82
N ILE A 556 -3.36 -1.15 33.95
CA ILE A 556 -2.67 -1.87 32.87
C ILE A 556 -1.31 -2.38 33.35
N ASP A 557 -0.99 -3.64 33.06
CA ASP A 557 0.34 -4.18 33.22
C ASP A 557 1.16 -3.96 31.93
N ALA A 558 2.10 -3.04 32.01
CA ALA A 558 2.98 -2.67 30.89
C ALA A 558 3.90 -3.81 30.41
N GLN A 559 4.11 -4.86 31.22
CA GLN A 559 4.94 -6.00 30.86
C GLN A 559 4.12 -7.14 30.21
N ARG A 560 2.79 -7.06 30.21
CA ARG A 560 1.88 -8.11 29.70
C ARG A 560 0.96 -7.54 28.62
N ILE A 561 1.58 -7.10 27.50
CA ILE A 561 0.87 -6.57 26.34
C ILE A 561 0.92 -7.58 25.20
N GLY A 562 -0.23 -8.05 24.75
CA GLY A 562 -0.40 -8.94 23.60
C GLY A 562 -0.89 -8.20 22.35
N PHE A 563 -0.67 -8.80 21.19
CA PHE A 563 -1.21 -8.34 19.91
C PHE A 563 -1.95 -9.49 19.22
N TYR A 564 -3.13 -9.21 18.72
CA TYR A 564 -3.89 -10.07 17.81
C TYR A 564 -4.38 -9.24 16.60
N GLY A 565 -4.19 -9.75 15.38
CA GLY A 565 -4.71 -9.07 14.20
C GLY A 565 -5.24 -10.03 13.15
N LEU A 566 -6.44 -9.76 12.62
CA LEU A 566 -7.04 -10.51 11.51
C LEU A 566 -6.89 -9.74 10.20
N SER A 567 -6.50 -10.45 9.10
CA SER A 567 -6.46 -9.87 7.75
C SER A 567 -5.50 -8.68 7.70
N TYR A 568 -5.94 -7.47 7.37
CA TYR A 568 -5.08 -6.27 7.47
C TYR A 568 -4.50 -6.08 8.89
N GLY A 569 -5.20 -6.53 9.94
CA GLY A 569 -4.65 -6.65 11.29
C GLY A 569 -3.52 -7.67 11.37
N GLY A 570 -3.61 -8.78 10.63
CA GLY A 570 -2.53 -9.76 10.47
C GLY A 570 -1.32 -9.17 9.73
N LYS A 571 -1.53 -8.38 8.68
CA LYS A 571 -0.47 -7.58 8.05
C LYS A 571 0.19 -6.65 9.07
N THR A 572 -0.62 -5.99 9.92
CA THR A 572 -0.13 -5.11 10.99
C THR A 572 0.72 -5.88 12.02
N ALA A 573 0.37 -7.15 12.33
CA ALA A 573 1.17 -8.01 13.22
C ALA A 573 2.62 -8.20 12.74
N LEU A 574 2.85 -8.05 11.44
CA LEU A 574 4.17 -8.18 10.81
C LEU A 574 4.82 -6.84 10.44
N ARG A 575 4.18 -5.69 10.70
CA ARG A 575 4.71 -4.34 10.39
C ARG A 575 4.82 -3.43 11.60
N VAL A 576 4.18 -3.79 12.71
CA VAL A 576 4.25 -3.03 13.97
C VAL A 576 5.02 -3.82 15.04
N PRO A 577 4.58 -5.01 15.49
CA PRO A 577 5.27 -5.76 16.53
C PRO A 577 6.75 -6.10 16.29
N PRO A 578 7.24 -6.35 15.06
CA PRO A 578 8.67 -6.53 14.82
C PRO A 578 9.52 -5.36 15.33
N PHE A 579 8.98 -4.14 15.21
CA PHE A 579 9.64 -2.86 15.53
C PHE A 579 9.15 -2.24 16.84
N GLU A 580 8.22 -2.90 17.54
CA GLU A 580 7.64 -2.44 18.81
C GLU A 580 7.81 -3.52 19.88
N PRO A 581 8.88 -3.43 20.69
CA PRO A 581 9.27 -4.49 21.62
C PRO A 581 8.31 -4.69 22.81
N ARG A 582 7.39 -3.74 23.05
CA ARG A 582 6.42 -3.84 24.16
C ARG A 582 5.39 -4.94 23.99
N PHE A 583 5.14 -5.41 22.76
CA PHE A 583 4.28 -6.58 22.54
C PHE A 583 5.00 -7.84 22.99
N ARG A 584 4.56 -8.45 24.10
CA ARG A 584 5.13 -9.67 24.66
C ARG A 584 4.78 -10.92 23.84
N ALA A 585 3.58 -10.99 23.27
CA ALA A 585 3.09 -12.10 22.43
C ALA A 585 2.32 -11.56 21.22
N VAL A 586 2.48 -12.19 20.06
CA VAL A 586 1.92 -11.70 18.80
C VAL A 586 1.19 -12.84 18.07
N VAL A 587 -0.04 -12.54 17.61
CA VAL A 587 -0.85 -13.45 16.79
C VAL A 587 -1.14 -12.76 15.45
N CYS A 588 -0.76 -13.45 14.35
CA CYS A 588 -1.07 -13.07 12.97
C CYS A 588 -2.14 -14.00 12.42
N ALA A 589 -3.37 -13.51 12.28
CA ALA A 589 -4.51 -14.28 11.81
C ALA A 589 -4.91 -13.87 10.38
N GLY A 590 -5.10 -14.85 9.49
CA GLY A 590 -5.67 -14.67 8.14
C GLY A 590 -4.87 -13.78 7.16
N ASP A 591 -3.56 -13.57 7.40
CA ASP A 591 -2.69 -12.79 6.48
C ASP A 591 -1.33 -13.44 6.22
N PHE A 592 -0.80 -14.24 7.16
CA PHE A 592 0.50 -14.86 7.00
C PHE A 592 0.58 -15.67 5.70
N ASN A 593 1.60 -15.38 4.83
CA ASN A 593 1.63 -15.91 3.48
C ASN A 593 3.05 -15.86 2.88
N GLU A 594 3.28 -16.57 1.76
CA GLU A 594 4.40 -16.25 0.88
C GLU A 594 4.09 -14.88 0.22
N TRP A 595 4.64 -13.82 0.84
CA TRP A 595 4.19 -12.46 0.56
C TRP A 595 4.61 -11.97 -0.83
N VAL A 596 5.75 -12.42 -1.35
CA VAL A 596 6.23 -12.00 -2.68
C VAL A 596 5.30 -12.51 -3.77
N GLY A 597 4.95 -13.81 -3.74
CA GLY A 597 3.96 -14.37 -4.67
C GLY A 597 2.60 -13.72 -4.54
N LYS A 598 2.17 -13.42 -3.31
CA LYS A 598 0.94 -12.68 -3.02
C LYS A 598 0.91 -11.28 -3.69
N LEU A 599 2.07 -10.61 -3.81
CA LEU A 599 2.17 -9.29 -4.43
C LEU A 599 2.28 -9.34 -5.95
N VAL A 600 3.03 -10.31 -6.52
CA VAL A 600 3.47 -10.22 -7.93
C VAL A 600 2.99 -11.38 -8.82
N SER A 601 2.28 -12.39 -8.28
CA SER A 601 1.77 -13.49 -9.10
C SER A 601 0.72 -12.99 -10.11
N THR A 602 0.91 -13.36 -11.37
CA THR A 602 -0.07 -13.15 -12.44
C THR A 602 -0.93 -14.40 -12.70
N GLU A 603 -0.71 -15.47 -11.95
CA GLU A 603 -1.40 -16.77 -12.09
C GLU A 603 -2.50 -16.94 -11.04
N GLU A 604 -2.29 -16.45 -9.83
CA GLU A 604 -3.16 -16.71 -8.70
C GLU A 604 -4.22 -15.62 -8.50
N PRO A 605 -5.51 -15.97 -8.45
CA PRO A 605 -6.62 -14.99 -8.44
C PRO A 605 -6.68 -14.13 -7.17
N TRP A 606 -6.05 -14.56 -6.07
CA TRP A 606 -5.92 -13.78 -4.82
C TRP A 606 -4.71 -12.85 -4.78
N SER A 607 -3.95 -12.76 -5.87
CA SER A 607 -2.81 -11.84 -5.96
C SER A 607 -3.27 -10.37 -5.95
N TYR A 608 -2.48 -9.53 -5.30
CA TYR A 608 -2.70 -8.08 -5.32
C TYR A 608 -2.48 -7.44 -6.68
N MET A 609 -1.96 -8.18 -7.67
CA MET A 609 -1.94 -7.75 -9.09
C MET A 609 -3.33 -7.43 -9.63
N PHE A 610 -4.38 -8.09 -9.11
CA PHE A 610 -5.77 -7.99 -9.60
C PHE A 610 -6.68 -7.11 -8.75
N THR A 611 -6.12 -6.40 -7.75
CA THR A 611 -6.89 -5.56 -6.83
C THR A 611 -6.49 -4.09 -6.96
N GLU A 612 -7.27 -3.19 -6.34
CA GLU A 612 -6.91 -1.77 -6.21
C GLU A 612 -6.16 -1.46 -4.91
N GLU A 613 -5.54 -2.48 -4.29
CA GLU A 613 -4.88 -2.42 -3.00
C GLU A 613 -3.42 -1.93 -3.15
N TYR A 614 -3.21 -0.64 -3.37
CA TYR A 614 -1.88 -0.05 -3.61
C TYR A 614 -0.99 0.03 -2.36
N ASP A 615 -1.58 0.13 -1.18
CA ASP A 615 -0.88 0.15 0.10
C ASP A 615 -0.31 -1.22 0.50
N MET A 616 -0.65 -2.27 -0.26
CA MET A 616 -0.03 -3.59 -0.09
C MET A 616 1.37 -3.65 -0.69
N LEU A 617 1.68 -2.80 -1.67
CA LEU A 617 2.98 -2.75 -2.32
C LEU A 617 4.01 -2.05 -1.41
N GLU A 618 5.15 -2.71 -1.19
CA GLU A 618 6.24 -2.21 -0.35
C GLU A 618 7.53 -2.22 -1.18
N TRP A 619 8.14 -1.03 -1.33
CA TRP A 619 9.31 -0.85 -2.20
C TRP A 619 10.46 -1.77 -1.85
N ASN A 620 10.89 -2.60 -2.83
CA ASN A 620 12.04 -3.51 -2.73
C ASN A 620 11.98 -4.53 -1.57
N LEU A 621 10.82 -4.71 -0.95
CA LEU A 621 10.69 -5.63 0.19
C LEU A 621 11.02 -7.07 -0.21
N ALA A 622 10.66 -7.49 -1.42
CA ALA A 622 10.88 -8.84 -1.92
C ALA A 622 12.35 -9.31 -1.84
N HIS A 623 13.32 -8.41 -1.97
CA HIS A 623 14.75 -8.73 -1.86
C HIS A 623 15.29 -8.65 -0.43
N VAL A 624 14.51 -8.16 0.53
CA VAL A 624 14.95 -7.93 1.90
C VAL A 624 14.20 -8.79 2.90
N ALA A 625 12.87 -8.87 2.80
CA ALA A 625 12.04 -9.65 3.70
C ALA A 625 10.75 -10.13 3.02
N SER A 626 10.27 -11.31 3.44
CA SER A 626 8.90 -11.78 3.28
C SER A 626 8.27 -11.91 4.66
N HIS A 627 7.11 -12.53 4.78
CA HIS A 627 6.46 -12.70 6.09
C HIS A 627 7.27 -13.54 7.07
N ALA A 628 8.05 -14.53 6.61
CA ALA A 628 8.92 -15.29 7.48
C ALA A 628 9.99 -14.42 8.15
N GLU A 629 10.70 -13.59 7.39
CA GLU A 629 11.75 -12.76 7.93
C GLU A 629 11.20 -11.68 8.88
N LEU A 630 10.04 -11.10 8.55
CA LEU A 630 9.38 -10.15 9.44
C LEU A 630 8.95 -10.82 10.76
N ALA A 631 8.47 -12.06 10.71
CA ALA A 631 8.15 -12.84 11.90
C ALA A 631 9.41 -13.20 12.71
N MET A 632 10.54 -13.49 12.04
CA MET A 632 11.82 -13.73 12.72
C MET A 632 12.29 -12.51 13.52
N LEU A 633 11.99 -11.28 13.09
CA LEU A 633 12.28 -10.07 13.87
C LEU A 633 11.46 -9.96 15.16
N ILE A 634 10.36 -10.70 15.30
CA ILE A 634 9.62 -10.79 16.56
C ILE A 634 10.39 -11.59 17.61
N ALA A 635 11.21 -12.56 17.19
CA ALA A 635 11.97 -13.40 18.11
C ALA A 635 12.86 -12.57 19.07
N PRO A 636 13.03 -13.02 20.33
CA PRO A 636 12.60 -14.28 20.91
C PRO A 636 11.19 -14.27 21.49
N ARG A 637 10.40 -13.23 21.19
CA ARG A 637 9.03 -13.12 21.67
C ARG A 637 8.13 -14.17 20.99
N PRO A 638 7.11 -14.66 21.70
CA PRO A 638 6.18 -15.64 21.16
C PRO A 638 5.40 -15.13 19.94
N PHE A 639 5.28 -15.99 18.91
CA PHE A 639 4.58 -15.71 17.66
C PHE A 639 3.68 -16.88 17.25
N LEU A 640 2.40 -16.60 16.96
CA LEU A 640 1.42 -17.56 16.47
C LEU A 640 0.82 -17.12 15.14
N VAL A 641 0.68 -18.05 14.21
CA VAL A 641 -0.13 -17.89 13.00
C VAL A 641 -1.49 -18.58 13.21
N GLU A 642 -2.59 -17.92 12.86
CA GLU A 642 -3.93 -18.53 12.81
C GLU A 642 -4.42 -18.53 11.36
N ARG A 643 -4.88 -19.71 10.85
CA ARG A 643 -5.24 -19.89 9.44
C ARG A 643 -6.45 -20.80 9.27
N GLY A 644 -7.47 -20.34 8.55
CA GLY A 644 -8.59 -21.14 8.07
C GLY A 644 -8.28 -21.83 6.74
N HIS A 645 -8.52 -23.14 6.61
CA HIS A 645 -8.28 -23.87 5.35
C HIS A 645 -9.07 -23.33 4.15
N ARG A 646 -10.23 -22.73 4.38
CA ARG A 646 -11.08 -22.11 3.33
C ARG A 646 -10.97 -20.60 3.31
N ASP A 647 -9.86 -20.08 3.76
CA ASP A 647 -9.55 -18.66 3.70
C ASP A 647 -9.19 -18.25 2.27
N GLY A 648 -10.04 -17.52 1.59
CA GLY A 648 -9.92 -17.15 0.16
C GLY A 648 -8.81 -16.14 -0.17
N VAL A 649 -7.89 -15.82 0.77
CA VAL A 649 -6.80 -14.86 0.52
C VAL A 649 -5.42 -15.53 0.33
N GLY A 650 -5.38 -16.82 0.04
CA GLY A 650 -4.17 -17.59 -0.22
C GLY A 650 -4.42 -19.09 -0.08
N ILE A 651 -3.36 -19.89 -0.21
CA ILE A 651 -3.40 -21.36 -0.05
C ILE A 651 -2.54 -21.81 1.12
N ASP A 652 -2.88 -22.95 1.67
CA ASP A 652 -2.19 -23.50 2.85
C ASP A 652 -0.72 -23.80 2.57
N GLU A 653 -0.38 -24.25 1.35
CA GLU A 653 0.99 -24.55 0.93
C GLU A 653 1.92 -23.33 1.05
N TRP A 654 1.44 -22.16 0.68
CA TRP A 654 2.20 -20.93 0.83
C TRP A 654 2.39 -20.53 2.29
N VAL A 655 1.32 -20.65 3.08
CA VAL A 655 1.34 -20.34 4.51
C VAL A 655 2.25 -21.30 5.27
N LEU A 656 2.08 -22.62 5.05
CA LEU A 656 2.87 -23.66 5.72
C LEU A 656 4.34 -23.63 5.31
N GLY A 657 4.63 -23.39 4.01
CA GLY A 657 5.99 -23.27 3.51
C GLY A 657 6.73 -22.08 4.13
N GLU A 658 6.06 -20.95 4.28
CA GLU A 658 6.62 -19.76 4.90
C GLU A 658 6.74 -19.92 6.43
N PHE A 659 5.74 -20.54 7.08
CA PHE A 659 5.80 -20.82 8.52
C PHE A 659 6.91 -21.85 8.89
N ALA A 660 7.17 -22.83 8.05
CA ALA A 660 8.25 -23.80 8.29
C ALA A 660 9.63 -23.11 8.42
N ARG A 661 9.85 -21.98 7.75
CA ARG A 661 11.07 -21.16 7.88
C ARG A 661 11.14 -20.50 9.27
N VAL A 662 10.03 -19.93 9.73
CA VAL A 662 9.91 -19.34 11.08
C VAL A 662 10.15 -20.40 12.13
N ARG A 663 9.49 -21.57 12.01
CA ARG A 663 9.62 -22.66 12.96
C ARG A 663 11.06 -23.13 13.07
N ARG A 664 11.73 -23.40 11.94
CA ARG A 664 13.15 -23.78 11.91
C ARG A 664 14.03 -22.76 12.62
N PHE A 665 13.81 -21.48 12.36
CA PHE A 665 14.58 -20.42 12.99
C PHE A 665 14.42 -20.40 14.53
N TYR A 666 13.19 -20.54 15.03
CA TYR A 666 12.93 -20.61 16.46
C TYR A 666 13.52 -21.90 17.09
N ASP A 667 13.49 -23.02 16.38
CA ASP A 667 14.10 -24.29 16.83
C ASP A 667 15.63 -24.19 16.90
N GLU A 668 16.27 -23.60 15.89
CA GLU A 668 17.72 -23.35 15.86
C GLU A 668 18.20 -22.46 17.03
N MET A 669 17.33 -21.57 17.51
CA MET A 669 17.60 -20.74 18.70
C MET A 669 17.22 -21.40 20.02
N GLY A 670 16.76 -22.64 20.02
CA GLY A 670 16.32 -23.36 21.23
C GLY A 670 15.01 -22.84 21.83
N ILE A 671 14.23 -22.06 21.09
CA ILE A 671 12.98 -21.45 21.54
C ILE A 671 11.76 -21.86 20.69
N GLY A 672 11.81 -23.02 20.05
CA GLY A 672 10.74 -23.51 19.18
C GLY A 672 9.36 -23.61 19.84
N ASN A 673 9.30 -23.76 21.18
CA ASN A 673 8.06 -23.75 21.94
C ASN A 673 7.37 -22.36 21.99
N ARG A 674 8.03 -21.31 21.49
CA ARG A 674 7.50 -19.92 21.43
C ARG A 674 6.80 -19.61 20.10
N THR A 675 6.78 -20.53 19.15
CA THR A 675 6.05 -20.32 17.89
C THR A 675 5.16 -21.51 17.54
N GLY A 676 4.05 -21.23 16.86
CA GLY A 676 3.07 -22.23 16.45
C GLY A 676 2.21 -21.75 15.28
N ILE A 677 1.49 -22.69 14.69
CA ILE A 677 0.44 -22.41 13.70
C ILE A 677 -0.83 -23.14 14.12
N ALA A 678 -1.94 -22.40 14.18
CA ALA A 678 -3.28 -22.89 14.44
C ALA A 678 -4.04 -22.99 13.12
N LEU A 679 -4.35 -24.21 12.69
CA LEU A 679 -5.15 -24.47 11.50
C LEU A 679 -6.57 -24.88 11.92
N PHE A 680 -7.58 -24.29 11.26
CA PHE A 680 -8.98 -24.63 11.53
C PHE A 680 -9.78 -24.80 10.24
N ASN A 681 -10.83 -25.60 10.30
CA ASN A 681 -11.72 -25.81 9.16
C ASN A 681 -12.74 -24.68 9.03
N GLY A 682 -12.31 -23.53 8.53
CA GLY A 682 -13.15 -22.34 8.40
C GLY A 682 -12.73 -21.39 7.29
N PRO A 683 -13.59 -20.39 7.01
CA PRO A 683 -13.29 -19.29 6.08
C PRO A 683 -12.39 -18.22 6.71
N HIS A 684 -12.22 -17.11 6.01
CA HIS A 684 -11.50 -15.91 6.49
C HIS A 684 -12.21 -15.24 7.67
N ARG A 685 -11.87 -15.66 8.89
CA ARG A 685 -12.47 -15.18 10.14
C ARG A 685 -11.57 -15.43 11.34
N VAL A 686 -11.91 -14.81 12.45
CA VAL A 686 -11.35 -15.19 13.77
C VAL A 686 -11.85 -16.58 14.14
N ASP A 687 -10.94 -17.50 14.46
CA ASP A 687 -11.26 -18.73 15.21
C ASP A 687 -11.08 -18.48 16.71
N GLY A 688 -9.92 -17.99 17.09
CA GLY A 688 -9.62 -17.44 18.40
C GLY A 688 -9.33 -18.46 19.48
N GLU A 689 -9.60 -19.76 19.28
CA GLU A 689 -9.47 -20.77 20.34
C GLU A 689 -8.01 -21.01 20.72
N GLU A 690 -7.15 -21.34 19.74
CA GLU A 690 -5.72 -21.52 19.97
C GLU A 690 -5.04 -20.18 20.27
N ALA A 691 -5.48 -19.09 19.66
CA ALA A 691 -4.97 -17.76 19.93
C ALA A 691 -5.20 -17.35 21.40
N LEU A 692 -6.37 -17.68 21.96
CA LEU A 692 -6.67 -17.41 23.36
C LEU A 692 -5.75 -18.25 24.29
N ARG A 693 -5.60 -19.56 24.00
CA ARG A 693 -4.68 -20.44 24.76
C ARG A 693 -3.24 -19.93 24.72
N PHE A 694 -2.79 -19.52 23.54
CA PHE A 694 -1.47 -18.95 23.35
C PHE A 694 -1.27 -17.65 24.13
N LEU A 695 -2.21 -16.70 24.03
CA LEU A 695 -2.13 -15.44 24.77
C LEU A 695 -2.18 -15.68 26.28
N LYS A 696 -3.01 -16.60 26.79
CA LYS A 696 -3.02 -17.00 28.21
C LYS A 696 -1.66 -17.46 28.67
N LYS A 697 -1.07 -18.42 27.96
CA LYS A 697 0.25 -18.96 28.29
C LYS A 697 1.30 -17.86 28.45
N TRP A 698 1.32 -16.87 27.55
CA TRP A 698 2.41 -15.88 27.50
C TRP A 698 2.14 -14.56 28.22
N LEU A 699 0.86 -14.28 28.55
CA LEU A 699 0.49 -13.05 29.25
C LEU A 699 0.16 -13.29 30.74
N THR A 700 -0.20 -14.53 31.16
CA THR A 700 -0.62 -14.78 32.53
C THR A 700 0.29 -15.76 33.27
N GLU A 701 1.00 -16.63 32.56
CA GLU A 701 2.00 -17.50 33.19
C GLU A 701 3.32 -16.70 33.39
N PRO A 702 4.02 -16.95 34.53
CA PRO A 702 5.23 -16.24 34.89
C PRO A 702 6.42 -16.43 33.94
#